data_25e516ed1f1828eafae7a0e92b9e90c4
#
_entry.id   25e516ed1f1828eafae7a0e92b9e90c4
#
_cell.length_a   1.000
_cell.length_b   1.000
_cell.length_c   1.000
_cell.angle_alpha   90.00
_cell.angle_beta   90.00
_cell.angle_gamma   90.00
#
_symmetry.space_group_name_H-M   'P 1'
#
loop_
_entity.id
_entity.type
_entity.pdbx_description
1 polymer ?
#
loop_
_entity_poly.entity_id
_entity_poly.type
_entity_poly.pdbx_seq_one_letter_code
_entity_poly.pdbx_strand_id
1 'polypeptide(L)'
;SDVYKRQITDGAGRVTQFIYTNNMLSGILAPGETAPVTLEYYNNMRLNGIVDADGERTSISWTQVAGEFGSDDYVESIGNSGDGRYLEFTYPYVMPHRVERMRIVYPTGEDLYVGNSHAYSYRDMMTVVQDMTVVNGKRMIYQFNDFGNVVSVRDELGYASYSKFSEALLPNHPEQVSKLQRSVINLLPNHDFELDGYWNTALNDGEGSFAYVTDQKYLGSRSMRMMKTNADGNLCVYMSYSNLEIGKAYTLSGYIRSSGNVQGYATVQHQNNWFNSELLTPGSEWTRVAVSFTAASTSATLCFVTMGTGTLWVDCAQLEVGSVPNRYNLLRNCDFSLNSSGVPTFWTANGVNTSEDAIVTDADALHPTFLTNNRMRLYGEPQTNKGIYQDLPLSGSQGDVYVAGGWAKGFSRPIGDDKRHFGIRVAFKNGSGAYENGEILNWNEEWTDWQYVSGAVIAPCAYTGIRFNVDYEKNVNYADFDGMTLYKEEFGNTFTYDDDGNVTAVKDLVGQKAKAQYDDYNNLISYVQPGRPDTVKTTISYGSSDAEKKKRLPLRVDSPTGIRTANTYDANGNLVRSYVIDSMDGTCMMDSHQSYTADGNHVATKTDARGKVVTYETDLAKDTLTKVTDPNGQSVNYSYDSRRRVTSTSATADGKTYKNTYTYNNDRLKTVSHNTTSDTPDVTYTFDYDR
;
A
#
# COMPACT_ATOMS: atom_id res chain seq x y z
N SER A 1 -45.74 -17.29 15.31
CA SER A 1 -44.72 -16.28 15.55
C SER A 1 -44.44 -15.55 14.23
N ASP A 2 -44.61 -14.25 14.23
CA ASP A 2 -44.38 -13.38 13.06
C ASP A 2 -42.96 -13.61 12.57
N VAL A 3 -42.81 -14.17 11.39
CA VAL A 3 -41.51 -14.45 10.75
C VAL A 3 -40.84 -13.13 10.30
N TYR A 4 -41.60 -12.04 10.24
CA TYR A 4 -41.16 -10.74 9.75
C TYR A 4 -41.13 -9.70 10.88
N LYS A 5 -39.96 -9.11 11.09
CA LYS A 5 -39.78 -7.99 12.02
C LYS A 5 -40.38 -6.73 11.38
N ARG A 6 -41.47 -6.19 12.02
CA ARG A 6 -42.20 -5.05 11.45
C ARG A 6 -41.71 -3.69 11.92
N GLN A 7 -40.85 -3.66 12.94
CA GLN A 7 -40.26 -2.43 13.43
C GLN A 7 -39.00 -2.70 14.23
N ILE A 8 -38.12 -1.71 14.24
CA ILE A 8 -36.97 -1.63 15.14
C ILE A 8 -37.09 -0.33 15.91
N THR A 9 -36.93 -0.43 17.23
CA THR A 9 -36.84 0.74 18.10
C THR A 9 -35.40 0.86 18.57
N ASP A 10 -34.78 2.03 18.39
CA ASP A 10 -33.43 2.29 18.86
C ASP A 10 -33.44 2.64 20.37
N GLY A 11 -32.22 2.85 20.93
CA GLY A 11 -32.04 3.18 22.35
C GLY A 11 -32.68 4.51 22.77
N ALA A 12 -33.00 5.41 21.84
CA ALA A 12 -33.70 6.68 22.06
C ALA A 12 -35.21 6.57 21.91
N GLY A 13 -35.75 5.37 21.65
CA GLY A 13 -37.16 5.12 21.47
C GLY A 13 -37.69 5.48 20.09
N ARG A 14 -36.85 5.83 19.13
CA ARG A 14 -37.25 6.13 17.75
C ARG A 14 -37.55 4.84 17.01
N VAL A 15 -38.58 4.84 16.18
CA VAL A 15 -39.11 3.64 15.53
C VAL A 15 -38.89 3.72 14.02
N THR A 16 -38.15 2.75 13.48
CA THR A 16 -38.13 2.44 12.05
C THR A 16 -39.17 1.38 11.77
N GLN A 17 -40.10 1.61 10.83
CA GLN A 17 -41.12 0.67 10.44
C GLN A 17 -40.77 -0.02 9.12
N PHE A 18 -41.04 -1.33 9.05
CA PHE A 18 -40.91 -2.13 7.84
C PHE A 18 -42.31 -2.48 7.32
N ILE A 19 -42.58 -2.13 6.08
CA ILE A 19 -43.86 -2.33 5.40
C ILE A 19 -43.71 -3.53 4.47
N TYR A 20 -44.62 -4.48 4.57
CA TYR A 20 -44.62 -5.70 3.76
C TYR A 20 -45.87 -5.77 2.89
N THR A 21 -45.70 -6.16 1.63
CA THR A 21 -46.78 -6.45 0.67
C THR A 21 -46.49 -7.82 0.05
N ASN A 22 -47.47 -8.74 0.08
CA ASN A 22 -47.31 -10.11 -0.44
C ASN A 22 -46.08 -10.83 0.14
N ASN A 23 -45.80 -10.67 1.43
CA ASN A 23 -44.66 -11.24 2.14
C ASN A 23 -43.28 -10.71 1.70
N MET A 24 -43.24 -9.65 0.88
CA MET A 24 -42.00 -8.95 0.52
C MET A 24 -41.93 -7.60 1.22
N LEU A 25 -40.70 -7.20 1.60
CA LEU A 25 -40.46 -5.87 2.16
C LEU A 25 -40.71 -4.83 1.06
N SER A 26 -41.78 -4.06 1.17
CA SER A 26 -42.16 -3.07 0.16
C SER A 26 -41.91 -1.63 0.58
N GLY A 27 -41.57 -1.39 1.83
CA GLY A 27 -41.25 -0.04 2.30
C GLY A 27 -40.52 -0.01 3.62
N ILE A 28 -39.76 1.07 3.82
CA ILE A 28 -39.05 1.37 5.08
C ILE A 28 -39.36 2.82 5.44
N LEU A 29 -40.06 3.03 6.57
CA LEU A 29 -40.33 4.36 7.09
C LEU A 29 -39.34 4.66 8.22
N ALA A 30 -38.49 5.64 7.99
CA ALA A 30 -37.52 6.10 8.98
C ALA A 30 -38.20 6.96 10.08
N PRO A 31 -37.59 7.08 11.27
CA PRO A 31 -38.11 7.92 12.34
C PRO A 31 -38.26 9.38 11.89
N GLY A 32 -39.44 9.99 12.21
CA GLY A 32 -39.73 11.38 11.87
C GLY A 32 -40.07 11.65 10.39
N GLU A 33 -40.06 10.63 9.54
CA GLU A 33 -40.46 10.74 8.13
C GLU A 33 -41.95 10.44 7.96
N THR A 34 -42.57 11.03 6.94
CA THR A 34 -44.02 10.86 6.62
C THR A 34 -44.22 9.96 5.40
N ALA A 35 -43.18 9.76 4.58
CA ALA A 35 -43.22 8.90 3.41
C ALA A 35 -42.11 7.82 3.53
N PRO A 36 -42.43 6.56 3.21
CA PRO A 36 -41.44 5.48 3.23
C PRO A 36 -40.54 5.53 2.01
N VAL A 37 -39.33 5.03 2.15
CA VAL A 37 -38.55 4.49 1.02
C VAL A 37 -39.29 3.26 0.51
N THR A 38 -39.65 3.21 -0.78
CA THR A 38 -40.42 2.11 -1.38
C THR A 38 -39.50 1.18 -2.14
N LEU A 39 -39.68 -0.14 -1.98
CA LEU A 39 -38.95 -1.18 -2.71
C LEU A 39 -39.90 -1.82 -3.74
N GLU A 40 -39.45 -1.84 -4.97
CA GLU A 40 -40.19 -2.41 -6.11
C GLU A 40 -39.54 -3.71 -6.56
N TYR A 41 -40.36 -4.67 -7.04
CA TYR A 41 -39.89 -6.00 -7.40
C TYR A 41 -40.42 -6.45 -8.76
N TYR A 42 -39.62 -7.21 -9.49
CA TYR A 42 -40.11 -8.02 -10.60
C TYR A 42 -40.98 -9.17 -10.09
N ASN A 43 -41.79 -9.75 -10.98
CA ASN A 43 -42.65 -10.89 -10.66
C ASN A 43 -41.91 -12.10 -10.04
N ASN A 44 -40.62 -12.21 -10.28
CA ASN A 44 -39.73 -13.26 -9.73
C ASN A 44 -39.09 -12.91 -8.40
N MET A 45 -39.62 -11.92 -7.67
CA MET A 45 -39.14 -11.43 -6.39
C MET A 45 -37.76 -10.76 -6.39
N ARG A 46 -37.27 -10.37 -7.55
CA ARG A 46 -36.01 -9.58 -7.63
C ARG A 46 -36.30 -8.09 -7.48
N LEU A 47 -35.48 -7.42 -6.66
CA LEU A 47 -35.57 -5.97 -6.49
C LEU A 47 -35.23 -5.28 -7.82
N ASN A 48 -36.15 -4.47 -8.36
CA ASN A 48 -35.93 -3.72 -9.59
C ASN A 48 -35.92 -2.21 -9.40
N GLY A 49 -36.29 -1.73 -8.22
CA GLY A 49 -36.25 -0.31 -7.93
C GLY A 49 -36.32 -0.01 -6.45
N ILE A 50 -35.70 1.09 -6.09
CA ILE A 50 -35.80 1.72 -4.77
C ILE A 50 -36.25 3.16 -5.05
N VAL A 51 -37.40 3.56 -4.49
CA VAL A 51 -37.93 4.92 -4.60
C VAL A 51 -37.81 5.58 -3.24
N ASP A 52 -37.09 6.68 -3.16
CA ASP A 52 -36.93 7.41 -1.91
C ASP A 52 -38.20 8.23 -1.55
N ALA A 53 -38.16 8.88 -0.38
CA ALA A 53 -39.28 9.66 0.10
C ALA A 53 -39.64 10.87 -0.78
N ASP A 54 -38.73 11.34 -1.63
CA ASP A 54 -38.95 12.44 -2.57
C ASP A 54 -39.43 11.96 -3.95
N GLY A 55 -39.55 10.65 -4.15
CA GLY A 55 -39.97 10.04 -5.38
C GLY A 55 -38.86 9.78 -6.40
N GLU A 56 -37.58 10.01 -6.01
CA GLU A 56 -36.43 9.65 -6.85
C GLU A 56 -36.22 8.14 -6.85
N ARG A 57 -36.04 7.60 -8.05
CA ARG A 57 -35.95 6.15 -8.25
C ARG A 57 -34.53 5.71 -8.60
N THR A 58 -33.99 4.78 -7.80
CA THR A 58 -32.83 3.98 -8.19
C THR A 58 -33.32 2.70 -8.86
N SER A 59 -32.98 2.51 -10.12
CA SER A 59 -33.34 1.32 -10.92
C SER A 59 -32.27 0.26 -10.82
N ILE A 60 -32.70 -1.00 -10.75
CA ILE A 60 -31.82 -2.16 -10.75
C ILE A 60 -32.27 -3.09 -11.88
N SER A 61 -31.38 -3.36 -12.82
CA SER A 61 -31.61 -4.35 -13.86
C SER A 61 -30.79 -5.63 -13.60
N TRP A 62 -31.30 -6.73 -14.16
CA TRP A 62 -30.72 -8.05 -13.95
C TRP A 62 -30.50 -8.72 -15.31
N THR A 63 -29.37 -9.37 -15.49
CA THR A 63 -29.03 -10.19 -16.63
C THR A 63 -28.93 -11.66 -16.24
N GLN A 64 -29.31 -12.53 -17.14
CA GLN A 64 -29.11 -13.96 -16.98
C GLN A 64 -27.81 -14.36 -17.67
N VAL A 65 -26.86 -14.85 -16.90
CA VAL A 65 -25.57 -15.31 -17.42
C VAL A 65 -25.54 -16.83 -17.41
N ALA A 66 -25.40 -17.41 -18.59
CA ALA A 66 -25.22 -18.84 -18.75
C ALA A 66 -23.79 -19.23 -18.35
N GLY A 67 -23.64 -20.24 -17.51
CA GLY A 67 -22.36 -20.82 -17.12
C GLY A 67 -22.31 -22.31 -17.40
N GLU A 68 -21.19 -22.96 -17.11
CA GLU A 68 -20.97 -24.39 -17.36
C GLU A 68 -21.96 -25.29 -16.58
N PHE A 69 -22.50 -24.83 -15.46
CA PHE A 69 -23.39 -25.62 -14.58
C PHE A 69 -24.83 -25.05 -14.54
N GLY A 70 -25.22 -24.18 -15.46
CA GLY A 70 -26.55 -23.58 -15.52
C GLY A 70 -26.50 -22.08 -15.77
N SER A 71 -27.65 -21.42 -15.58
CA SER A 71 -27.73 -19.95 -15.69
C SER A 71 -28.25 -19.36 -14.39
N ASP A 72 -27.57 -18.34 -13.92
CA ASP A 72 -27.94 -17.55 -12.75
C ASP A 72 -28.19 -16.10 -13.12
N ASP A 73 -28.88 -15.39 -12.25
CA ASP A 73 -29.22 -13.99 -12.45
C ASP A 73 -28.28 -13.08 -11.64
N TYR A 74 -27.67 -12.15 -12.34
CA TYR A 74 -26.72 -11.18 -11.78
C TYR A 74 -27.20 -9.75 -12.04
N VAL A 75 -26.81 -8.82 -11.16
CA VAL A 75 -27.12 -7.40 -11.35
C VAL A 75 -26.39 -6.90 -12.59
N GLU A 76 -27.16 -6.46 -13.59
CA GLU A 76 -26.62 -5.86 -14.82
C GLU A 76 -26.32 -4.38 -14.66
N SER A 77 -27.25 -3.64 -14.01
CA SER A 77 -27.03 -2.23 -13.77
C SER A 77 -27.73 -1.72 -12.51
N ILE A 78 -27.18 -0.63 -11.97
CA ILE A 78 -27.77 0.15 -10.90
C ILE A 78 -27.68 1.61 -11.31
N GLY A 79 -28.81 2.33 -11.40
CA GLY A 79 -28.84 3.71 -11.87
C GLY A 79 -29.89 4.57 -11.21
N ASN A 80 -29.65 5.88 -11.19
CA ASN A 80 -30.60 6.87 -10.70
C ASN A 80 -31.43 7.44 -11.87
N SER A 81 -32.75 7.49 -11.72
CA SER A 81 -33.66 8.01 -12.76
C SER A 81 -33.54 9.52 -12.96
N GLY A 82 -33.04 10.26 -11.97
CA GLY A 82 -33.01 11.72 -12.00
C GLY A 82 -31.99 12.29 -13.01
N ASP A 83 -30.80 11.73 -13.11
CA ASP A 83 -29.76 12.15 -14.07
C ASP A 83 -29.43 11.10 -15.14
N GLY A 84 -30.11 9.97 -15.08
CA GLY A 84 -30.00 8.87 -16.03
C GLY A 84 -28.67 8.11 -15.97
N ARG A 85 -27.78 8.43 -15.04
CA ARG A 85 -26.52 7.70 -14.87
C ARG A 85 -26.76 6.35 -14.25
N TYR A 86 -25.99 5.36 -14.71
CA TYR A 86 -26.03 4.03 -14.11
C TYR A 86 -24.64 3.39 -14.09
N LEU A 87 -24.44 2.55 -13.09
CA LEU A 87 -23.31 1.65 -12.97
C LEU A 87 -23.68 0.34 -13.66
N GLU A 88 -22.90 -0.08 -14.63
CA GLU A 88 -23.11 -1.31 -15.41
C GLU A 88 -22.06 -2.35 -15.06
N PHE A 89 -22.47 -3.60 -15.01
CA PHE A 89 -21.62 -4.76 -14.73
C PHE A 89 -21.71 -5.76 -15.89
N THR A 90 -20.58 -6.33 -16.29
CA THR A 90 -20.53 -7.47 -17.18
C THR A 90 -19.86 -8.66 -16.52
N TYR A 91 -20.19 -9.87 -16.98
CA TYR A 91 -19.74 -11.12 -16.38
C TYR A 91 -19.18 -12.06 -17.45
N PRO A 92 -18.02 -12.75 -17.18
CA PRO A 92 -17.46 -13.69 -18.13
C PRO A 92 -18.23 -15.02 -18.12
N TYR A 93 -18.32 -15.65 -19.29
CA TYR A 93 -19.01 -16.95 -19.44
C TYR A 93 -18.40 -18.08 -18.57
N VAL A 94 -17.08 -18.09 -18.45
CA VAL A 94 -16.36 -19.16 -17.72
C VAL A 94 -16.49 -19.02 -16.19
N MET A 95 -16.61 -17.78 -15.69
CA MET A 95 -16.72 -17.47 -14.26
C MET A 95 -17.87 -16.46 -14.02
N PRO A 96 -19.12 -16.85 -14.25
CA PRO A 96 -20.24 -15.91 -14.25
C PRO A 96 -20.53 -15.27 -12.88
N HIS A 97 -20.01 -15.83 -11.80
CA HIS A 97 -20.12 -15.30 -10.45
C HIS A 97 -19.09 -14.17 -10.13
N ARG A 98 -18.30 -13.74 -11.10
CA ARG A 98 -17.31 -12.67 -10.96
C ARG A 98 -17.56 -11.57 -11.97
N VAL A 99 -17.40 -10.31 -11.55
CA VAL A 99 -17.55 -9.15 -12.44
C VAL A 99 -16.34 -9.08 -13.37
N GLU A 100 -16.57 -9.06 -14.68
CA GLU A 100 -15.51 -8.85 -15.69
C GLU A 100 -15.22 -7.37 -15.91
N ARG A 101 -16.28 -6.55 -15.94
CA ARG A 101 -16.16 -5.09 -16.07
C ARG A 101 -17.20 -4.38 -15.25
N MET A 102 -16.81 -3.26 -14.69
CA MET A 102 -17.68 -2.28 -14.06
C MET A 102 -17.43 -0.93 -14.72
N ARG A 103 -18.51 -0.21 -15.09
CA ARG A 103 -18.39 1.12 -15.73
C ARG A 103 -19.55 2.03 -15.34
N ILE A 104 -19.28 3.35 -15.31
CA ILE A 104 -20.33 4.35 -15.18
C ILE A 104 -20.75 4.75 -16.59
N VAL A 105 -22.06 4.66 -16.88
CA VAL A 105 -22.65 5.00 -18.18
C VAL A 105 -23.47 6.28 -18.03
N TYR A 106 -23.30 7.19 -18.98
CA TYR A 106 -24.07 8.43 -19.08
C TYR A 106 -24.96 8.38 -20.32
N PRO A 107 -26.28 8.63 -20.20
CA PRO A 107 -27.21 8.62 -21.34
C PRO A 107 -27.11 9.94 -22.11
N THR A 108 -26.23 10.07 -23.05
CA THR A 108 -26.08 11.25 -23.90
C THR A 108 -26.51 11.00 -25.37
N GLY A 109 -27.24 9.91 -25.64
CA GLY A 109 -27.69 9.56 -26.99
C GLY A 109 -26.59 9.06 -27.93
N GLU A 110 -25.35 9.20 -27.56
CA GLU A 110 -24.18 8.59 -28.17
C GLU A 110 -23.50 7.76 -27.06
N ASP A 111 -23.00 6.58 -27.40
CA ASP A 111 -22.29 5.68 -26.45
C ASP A 111 -20.96 6.27 -25.96
N LEU A 112 -21.00 7.47 -25.39
CA LEU A 112 -19.84 8.14 -24.81
C LEU A 112 -19.65 7.66 -23.37
N TYR A 113 -18.74 6.72 -23.17
CA TYR A 113 -18.27 6.30 -21.87
C TYR A 113 -17.39 7.40 -21.27
N VAL A 114 -17.97 8.26 -20.47
CA VAL A 114 -17.24 9.29 -19.74
C VAL A 114 -17.36 8.96 -18.25
N GLY A 115 -16.40 8.24 -17.70
CA GLY A 115 -16.37 7.91 -16.30
C GLY A 115 -15.47 6.72 -15.96
N ASN A 116 -15.26 6.45 -14.69
CA ASN A 116 -14.42 5.37 -14.22
C ASN A 116 -14.92 4.01 -14.75
N SER A 117 -14.14 3.40 -15.62
CA SER A 117 -14.37 2.06 -16.12
C SER A 117 -13.22 1.16 -15.69
N HIS A 118 -13.53 0.03 -15.08
CA HIS A 118 -12.55 -0.94 -14.61
C HIS A 118 -12.84 -2.30 -15.21
N ALA A 119 -11.81 -2.94 -15.75
CA ALA A 119 -11.83 -4.35 -16.14
C ALA A 119 -11.15 -5.19 -15.07
N TYR A 120 -11.69 -6.36 -14.81
CA TYR A 120 -11.17 -7.33 -13.83
C TYR A 120 -10.79 -8.60 -14.56
N SER A 121 -9.57 -9.07 -14.35
CA SER A 121 -9.09 -10.36 -14.82
C SER A 121 -8.71 -11.22 -13.62
N TYR A 122 -9.23 -12.43 -13.58
CA TYR A 122 -9.05 -13.37 -12.49
C TYR A 122 -8.21 -14.54 -12.96
N ARG A 123 -7.17 -14.88 -12.20
CA ARG A 123 -6.37 -16.08 -12.32
C ARG A 123 -6.31 -16.74 -10.95
N ASP A 124 -5.76 -17.95 -10.88
CA ASP A 124 -5.56 -18.60 -9.60
C ASP A 124 -4.81 -17.68 -8.64
N MET A 125 -5.41 -17.42 -7.50
CA MET A 125 -4.89 -16.57 -6.43
C MET A 125 -4.47 -15.15 -6.85
N MET A 126 -4.98 -14.64 -7.98
CA MET A 126 -4.62 -13.31 -8.48
C MET A 126 -5.81 -12.58 -9.11
N THR A 127 -5.93 -11.28 -8.87
CA THR A 127 -6.87 -10.38 -9.54
C THR A 127 -6.12 -9.18 -10.11
N VAL A 128 -6.32 -8.93 -11.39
CA VAL A 128 -5.87 -7.71 -12.06
C VAL A 128 -7.04 -6.76 -12.22
N VAL A 129 -6.87 -5.53 -11.75
CA VAL A 129 -7.83 -4.44 -11.94
C VAL A 129 -7.20 -3.42 -12.87
N GLN A 130 -7.81 -3.20 -14.02
CA GLN A 130 -7.34 -2.23 -15.01
C GLN A 130 -8.31 -1.05 -15.12
N ASP A 131 -7.76 0.17 -15.06
CA ASP A 131 -8.49 1.38 -15.41
C ASP A 131 -8.71 1.42 -16.94
N MET A 132 -9.96 1.35 -17.37
CA MET A 132 -10.36 1.38 -18.78
C MET A 132 -10.86 2.75 -19.22
N THR A 133 -10.76 3.76 -18.35
CA THR A 133 -11.19 5.14 -18.65
C THR A 133 -10.31 5.77 -19.72
N VAL A 134 -9.05 5.37 -19.79
CA VAL A 134 -8.07 5.82 -20.77
C VAL A 134 -7.47 4.64 -21.52
N VAL A 135 -7.01 4.87 -22.74
CA VAL A 135 -6.27 3.87 -23.52
C VAL A 135 -4.99 3.50 -22.76
N ASN A 136 -4.72 2.20 -22.59
CA ASN A 136 -3.62 1.67 -21.77
C ASN A 136 -3.68 2.12 -20.30
N GLY A 137 -4.89 2.16 -19.75
CA GLY A 137 -5.12 2.57 -18.36
C GLY A 137 -4.34 1.73 -17.36
N LYS A 138 -3.99 2.35 -16.25
CA LYS A 138 -3.17 1.79 -15.19
C LYS A 138 -3.76 0.51 -14.61
N ARG A 139 -2.87 -0.39 -14.21
CA ARG A 139 -3.23 -1.70 -13.64
C ARG A 139 -2.75 -1.81 -12.22
N MET A 140 -3.60 -2.43 -11.38
CA MET A 140 -3.25 -2.88 -10.05
C MET A 140 -3.41 -4.40 -10.01
N ILE A 141 -2.44 -5.08 -9.47
CA ILE A 141 -2.42 -6.55 -9.41
C ILE A 141 -2.40 -6.95 -7.94
N TYR A 142 -3.40 -7.74 -7.56
CA TYR A 142 -3.57 -8.28 -6.21
C TYR A 142 -3.31 -9.78 -6.24
N GLN A 143 -2.44 -10.25 -5.36
CA GLN A 143 -2.16 -11.66 -5.15
C GLN A 143 -2.66 -12.08 -3.78
N PHE A 144 -3.23 -13.28 -3.68
CA PHE A 144 -3.88 -13.78 -2.47
C PHE A 144 -3.22 -15.08 -2.01
N ASN A 145 -3.36 -15.41 -0.73
CA ASN A 145 -3.10 -16.76 -0.21
C ASN A 145 -4.39 -17.59 -0.21
N ASP A 146 -4.29 -18.87 0.20
CA ASP A 146 -5.42 -19.81 0.25
C ASP A 146 -6.55 -19.38 1.20
N PHE A 147 -6.27 -18.46 2.13
CA PHE A 147 -7.26 -17.86 3.03
C PHE A 147 -7.93 -16.61 2.47
N GLY A 148 -7.57 -16.20 1.24
CA GLY A 148 -8.08 -14.99 0.60
C GLY A 148 -7.45 -13.67 1.08
N ASN A 149 -6.38 -13.73 1.87
CA ASN A 149 -5.66 -12.51 2.29
C ASN A 149 -4.76 -11.99 1.17
N VAL A 150 -4.68 -10.68 1.03
CA VAL A 150 -3.80 -10.03 0.05
C VAL A 150 -2.35 -10.15 0.51
N VAL A 151 -1.56 -10.99 -0.17
CA VAL A 151 -0.13 -11.17 0.10
C VAL A 151 0.76 -10.24 -0.73
N SER A 152 0.25 -9.71 -1.84
CA SER A 152 0.96 -8.75 -2.68
C SER A 152 -0.02 -7.80 -3.37
N VAL A 153 0.36 -6.52 -3.42
CA VAL A 153 -0.28 -5.51 -4.26
C VAL A 153 0.82 -4.82 -5.06
N ARG A 154 0.64 -4.71 -6.37
CA ARG A 154 1.60 -4.04 -7.25
C ARG A 154 0.93 -3.23 -8.34
N ASP A 155 1.58 -2.16 -8.77
CA ASP A 155 1.18 -1.38 -9.95
C ASP A 155 2.06 -1.72 -11.17
N GLU A 156 1.74 -1.11 -12.31
CA GLU A 156 2.48 -1.30 -13.56
C GLU A 156 3.84 -0.60 -13.59
N LEU A 157 4.14 0.29 -12.63
CA LEU A 157 5.44 0.96 -12.51
C LEU A 157 6.42 0.17 -11.63
N GLY A 158 5.99 -0.99 -11.10
CA GLY A 158 6.78 -1.84 -10.25
C GLY A 158 6.79 -1.45 -8.78
N TYR A 159 5.90 -0.53 -8.35
CA TYR A 159 5.67 -0.33 -6.92
C TYR A 159 4.86 -1.50 -6.37
N ALA A 160 5.41 -2.17 -5.39
CA ALA A 160 4.78 -3.34 -4.80
C ALA A 160 4.92 -3.35 -3.27
N SER A 161 3.88 -3.82 -2.59
CA SER A 161 3.90 -4.15 -1.17
C SER A 161 3.60 -5.64 -0.99
N TYR A 162 4.24 -6.24 0.02
CA TYR A 162 4.11 -7.65 0.33
C TYR A 162 3.74 -7.84 1.79
N SER A 163 2.89 -8.84 2.07
CA SER A 163 2.49 -9.21 3.42
C SER A 163 2.69 -10.71 3.60
N LYS A 164 3.24 -11.10 4.75
CA LYS A 164 3.35 -12.49 5.18
C LYS A 164 2.36 -12.74 6.30
N PHE A 165 1.61 -13.83 6.21
CA PHE A 165 0.63 -14.25 7.20
C PHE A 165 1.08 -15.54 7.86
N SER A 166 0.75 -15.71 9.16
CA SER A 166 0.90 -16.99 9.84
C SER A 166 -0.33 -17.85 9.58
N GLU A 167 -0.12 -19.04 9.03
CA GLU A 167 -1.22 -19.98 8.79
C GLU A 167 -1.66 -20.72 10.06
N ALA A 168 -0.82 -20.72 11.10
CA ALA A 168 -1.00 -21.62 12.24
C ALA A 168 -1.92 -21.10 13.35
N LEU A 169 -1.93 -19.80 13.65
CA LEU A 169 -2.65 -19.26 14.80
C LEU A 169 -3.67 -18.18 14.44
N LEU A 170 -3.30 -17.23 13.60
CA LEU A 170 -4.12 -16.09 13.22
C LEU A 170 -4.05 -15.85 11.70
N PRO A 171 -4.73 -16.68 10.89
CA PRO A 171 -4.55 -16.69 9.43
C PRO A 171 -4.88 -15.36 8.73
N ASN A 172 -5.64 -14.49 9.38
CA ASN A 172 -6.03 -13.18 8.84
C ASN A 172 -5.20 -12.00 9.40
N HIS A 173 -4.17 -12.27 10.19
CA HIS A 173 -3.32 -11.24 10.79
C HIS A 173 -1.93 -11.28 10.16
N PRO A 174 -1.46 -10.19 9.53
CA PRO A 174 -0.14 -10.18 8.91
C PRO A 174 0.97 -10.19 9.98
N GLU A 175 1.86 -11.16 9.91
CA GLU A 175 3.07 -11.19 10.75
C GLU A 175 4.11 -10.17 10.29
N GLN A 176 4.20 -9.96 8.99
CA GLN A 176 5.19 -9.08 8.38
C GLN A 176 4.58 -8.33 7.22
N VAL A 177 4.89 -7.04 7.09
CA VAL A 177 4.45 -6.19 5.99
C VAL A 177 5.63 -5.37 5.48
N SER A 178 5.86 -5.39 4.17
CA SER A 178 6.83 -4.52 3.51
C SER A 178 6.23 -3.15 3.25
N LYS A 179 7.11 -2.15 3.15
CA LYS A 179 6.73 -0.87 2.54
C LYS A 179 6.63 -1.03 1.02
N LEU A 180 5.88 -0.14 0.38
CA LEU A 180 5.79 -0.07 -1.07
C LEU A 180 7.19 0.06 -1.69
N GLN A 181 7.53 -0.87 -2.57
CA GLN A 181 8.82 -0.94 -3.27
C GLN A 181 8.61 -0.73 -4.76
N ARG A 182 9.59 -0.13 -5.41
CA ARG A 182 9.68 -0.09 -6.87
C ARG A 182 10.64 -1.19 -7.34
N SER A 183 10.59 -1.53 -8.62
CA SER A 183 11.63 -2.32 -9.30
C SER A 183 13.04 -1.81 -8.92
N VAL A 184 13.91 -2.71 -8.53
CA VAL A 184 15.26 -2.39 -8.04
C VAL A 184 16.29 -2.83 -9.08
N ILE A 185 17.04 -1.88 -9.62
CA ILE A 185 18.12 -2.14 -10.56
C ILE A 185 19.44 -1.79 -9.88
N ASN A 186 20.34 -2.76 -9.76
CA ASN A 186 21.70 -2.53 -9.29
C ASN A 186 22.63 -2.35 -10.49
N LEU A 187 23.24 -1.19 -10.59
CA LEU A 187 24.09 -0.80 -11.72
C LEU A 187 25.52 -1.30 -11.58
N LEU A 188 25.91 -1.92 -10.47
CA LEU A 188 27.30 -2.37 -10.22
C LEU A 188 27.52 -3.80 -10.73
N PRO A 189 28.63 -4.06 -11.46
CA PRO A 189 28.87 -5.38 -12.05
C PRO A 189 29.30 -6.47 -11.05
N ASN A 190 30.07 -6.14 -10.02
CA ASN A 190 30.52 -7.07 -8.96
C ASN A 190 30.12 -6.50 -7.60
N HIS A 191 28.81 -6.34 -7.44
CA HIS A 191 28.22 -5.70 -6.28
C HIS A 191 28.26 -6.57 -5.01
N ASP A 192 28.40 -7.86 -5.18
CA ASP A 192 28.39 -8.89 -4.13
C ASP A 192 29.80 -9.39 -3.77
N PHE A 193 30.84 -8.77 -4.31
CA PHE A 193 32.25 -9.10 -4.08
C PHE A 193 32.65 -10.56 -4.39
N GLU A 194 31.84 -11.31 -5.10
CA GLU A 194 32.07 -12.73 -5.42
C GLU A 194 33.09 -12.95 -6.54
N LEU A 195 33.48 -11.91 -7.24
CA LEU A 195 34.47 -11.94 -8.32
C LEU A 195 35.75 -11.20 -7.94
N ASP A 196 36.88 -11.60 -8.51
CA ASP A 196 38.11 -10.83 -8.42
C ASP A 196 38.08 -9.66 -9.42
N GLY A 197 38.73 -8.54 -9.06
CA GLY A 197 38.68 -7.31 -9.83
C GLY A 197 37.42 -6.49 -9.62
N TYR A 198 37.17 -5.53 -10.52
CA TYR A 198 36.14 -4.50 -10.45
C TYR A 198 36.35 -3.45 -9.33
N TRP A 199 36.75 -3.87 -8.13
CA TRP A 199 37.01 -2.98 -7.01
C TRP A 199 38.51 -2.79 -6.84
N ASN A 200 38.94 -1.52 -6.80
CA ASN A 200 40.31 -1.11 -6.54
C ASN A 200 40.46 -0.78 -5.05
N THR A 201 41.71 -0.71 -4.59
CA THR A 201 42.05 -0.43 -3.20
C THR A 201 43.03 0.73 -3.10
N ALA A 202 42.92 1.54 -2.05
CA ALA A 202 43.84 2.65 -1.76
C ALA A 202 44.15 2.77 -0.27
N LEU A 203 45.41 3.06 0.03
CA LEU A 203 45.96 3.42 1.31
C LEU A 203 46.16 4.95 1.32
N ASN A 204 45.23 5.70 1.85
CA ASN A 204 45.29 7.17 1.88
C ASN A 204 45.91 7.62 3.20
N ASP A 205 47.23 7.63 3.28
CA ASP A 205 48.05 7.88 4.48
C ASP A 205 47.77 6.92 5.65
N GLY A 206 47.04 5.83 5.38
CA GLY A 206 46.75 4.74 6.30
C GLY A 206 47.65 3.54 6.05
N GLU A 207 47.81 2.70 7.07
CA GLU A 207 48.52 1.41 6.95
C GLU A 207 47.51 0.26 7.14
N GLY A 208 47.69 -0.80 6.35
CA GLY A 208 46.81 -1.95 6.43
C GLY A 208 46.82 -2.86 5.22
N SER A 209 45.79 -3.70 5.12
CA SER A 209 45.67 -4.68 4.03
C SER A 209 44.24 -4.88 3.59
N PHE A 210 44.09 -5.42 2.38
CA PHE A 210 42.83 -5.74 1.75
C PHE A 210 42.80 -7.23 1.38
N ALA A 211 41.65 -7.88 1.56
CA ALA A 211 41.49 -9.25 1.09
C ALA A 211 40.01 -9.59 0.87
N TYR A 212 39.71 -10.39 -0.14
CA TYR A 212 38.46 -11.12 -0.21
C TYR A 212 38.51 -12.26 0.81
N VAL A 213 37.49 -12.36 1.69
CA VAL A 213 37.43 -13.32 2.79
C VAL A 213 36.10 -14.05 2.83
N THR A 214 36.10 -15.25 3.40
CA THR A 214 34.95 -16.14 3.48
C THR A 214 34.41 -16.30 4.91
N ASP A 215 35.16 -15.80 5.88
CA ASP A 215 34.84 -15.90 7.33
C ASP A 215 33.76 -14.93 7.79
N GLN A 216 33.64 -13.78 7.15
CA GLN A 216 32.61 -12.77 7.37
C GLN A 216 31.99 -12.37 6.03
N LYS A 217 30.68 -12.52 5.91
CA LYS A 217 29.88 -12.15 4.72
C LYS A 217 28.45 -11.81 5.14
N TYR A 218 27.83 -10.91 4.40
CA TYR A 218 26.40 -10.62 4.58
C TYR A 218 25.56 -11.60 3.75
N LEU A 219 25.87 -11.73 2.46
CA LEU A 219 25.26 -12.72 1.55
C LEU A 219 26.33 -13.37 0.70
N GLY A 220 25.99 -14.45 0.03
CA GLY A 220 26.92 -15.15 -0.86
C GLY A 220 27.99 -15.96 -0.13
N SER A 221 29.19 -16.00 -0.67
CA SER A 221 30.31 -16.81 -0.19
C SER A 221 31.47 -16.00 0.39
N ARG A 222 31.63 -14.72 0.01
CA ARG A 222 32.74 -13.88 0.48
C ARG A 222 32.37 -12.39 0.56
N SER A 223 33.23 -11.61 1.22
CA SER A 223 33.14 -10.14 1.31
C SER A 223 34.54 -9.51 1.15
N MET A 224 34.60 -8.18 1.02
CA MET A 224 35.86 -7.42 1.02
C MET A 224 36.21 -7.03 2.46
N ARG A 225 37.35 -7.46 2.94
CA ARG A 225 37.95 -7.08 4.23
C ARG A 225 38.98 -5.98 4.07
N MET A 226 38.89 -4.91 4.86
CA MET A 226 39.90 -3.86 5.05
C MET A 226 40.39 -3.92 6.49
N MET A 227 41.68 -4.27 6.68
CA MET A 227 42.30 -4.33 8.00
C MET A 227 43.26 -3.14 8.15
N LYS A 228 42.91 -2.20 9.04
CA LYS A 228 43.65 -0.98 9.30
C LYS A 228 44.46 -1.08 10.58
N THR A 229 45.76 -0.82 10.50
CA THR A 229 46.73 -1.07 11.59
C THR A 229 47.17 0.19 12.33
N ASN A 230 47.06 1.36 11.72
CA ASN A 230 47.35 2.67 12.36
C ASN A 230 46.11 3.53 12.48
N ALA A 231 46.16 4.60 13.28
CA ALA A 231 45.07 5.54 13.45
C ALA A 231 44.97 6.62 12.36
N ASP A 232 46.12 6.88 11.67
CA ASP A 232 46.23 7.97 10.71
C ASP A 232 45.68 7.57 9.35
N GLY A 233 45.14 8.53 8.59
CA GLY A 233 44.59 8.33 7.26
C GLY A 233 43.41 7.37 7.19
N ASN A 234 43.17 6.80 6.01
CA ASN A 234 42.06 5.86 5.79
C ASN A 234 42.43 4.76 4.79
N LEU A 235 41.70 3.67 4.80
CA LEU A 235 41.71 2.67 3.73
C LEU A 235 40.39 2.80 2.95
N CYS A 236 40.49 2.66 1.62
CA CYS A 236 39.36 2.78 0.73
C CYS A 236 39.31 1.61 -0.25
N VAL A 237 38.16 0.99 -0.44
CA VAL A 237 37.81 0.17 -1.56
C VAL A 237 36.90 0.96 -2.48
N TYR A 238 37.23 1.04 -3.79
CA TYR A 238 36.54 1.94 -4.70
C TYR A 238 36.36 1.37 -6.10
N MET A 239 35.32 1.88 -6.79
CA MET A 239 35.03 1.57 -8.20
C MET A 239 34.74 2.89 -8.94
N SER A 240 35.30 3.03 -10.16
CA SER A 240 34.87 4.10 -11.06
C SER A 240 33.68 3.64 -11.90
N TYR A 241 32.63 4.45 -11.91
CA TYR A 241 31.43 4.20 -12.70
C TYR A 241 31.24 5.34 -13.73
N SER A 242 30.95 5.02 -15.00
CA SER A 242 30.98 6.00 -16.11
C SER A 242 29.67 6.16 -16.89
N ASN A 243 28.61 5.50 -16.49
CA ASN A 243 27.33 5.53 -17.23
C ASN A 243 26.21 6.27 -16.48
N LEU A 244 26.56 7.36 -15.75
CA LEU A 244 25.56 8.19 -15.08
C LEU A 244 24.86 9.09 -16.11
N GLU A 245 23.56 9.29 -15.93
CA GLU A 245 22.76 10.26 -16.65
C GLU A 245 22.72 11.59 -15.90
N ILE A 246 23.15 12.66 -16.58
CA ILE A 246 23.22 14.01 -15.99
C ILE A 246 21.81 14.46 -15.55
N GLY A 247 21.71 15.00 -14.34
CA GLY A 247 20.48 15.48 -13.73
C GLY A 247 19.69 14.43 -12.96
N LYS A 248 20.00 13.13 -13.09
CA LYS A 248 19.36 12.08 -12.27
C LYS A 248 20.02 11.98 -10.90
N ALA A 249 19.20 11.69 -9.89
CA ALA A 249 19.66 11.33 -8.56
C ALA A 249 20.07 9.85 -8.52
N TYR A 250 21.13 9.55 -7.81
CA TYR A 250 21.64 8.19 -7.57
C TYR A 250 21.91 7.98 -6.09
N THR A 251 21.81 6.73 -5.64
CA THR A 251 22.17 6.31 -4.29
C THR A 251 23.17 5.17 -4.35
N LEU A 252 24.34 5.36 -3.71
CA LEU A 252 25.28 4.29 -3.38
C LEU A 252 24.93 3.76 -1.99
N SER A 253 24.80 2.46 -1.84
CA SER A 253 24.65 1.80 -0.55
C SER A 253 25.44 0.50 -0.49
N GLY A 254 25.69 -0.01 0.73
CA GLY A 254 26.34 -1.28 0.97
C GLY A 254 26.24 -1.67 2.43
N TYR A 255 26.52 -2.93 2.73
CA TYR A 255 26.53 -3.42 4.11
C TYR A 255 27.94 -3.44 4.64
N ILE A 256 28.12 -2.91 5.85
CA ILE A 256 29.39 -2.87 6.56
C ILE A 256 29.28 -3.55 7.93
N ARG A 257 30.36 -4.14 8.37
CA ARG A 257 30.55 -4.78 9.69
C ARG A 257 31.92 -4.44 10.21
N SER A 258 32.10 -4.29 11.51
CA SER A 258 33.41 -3.92 12.05
C SER A 258 33.84 -4.74 13.27
N SER A 259 35.16 -4.77 13.52
CA SER A 259 35.78 -5.31 14.72
C SER A 259 36.95 -4.42 15.12
N GLY A 260 37.07 -4.12 16.41
CA GLY A 260 38.03 -3.16 16.91
C GLY A 260 37.48 -1.73 16.95
N ASN A 261 38.37 -0.75 17.03
CA ASN A 261 37.99 0.66 17.11
C ASN A 261 38.03 1.30 15.70
N VAL A 262 37.17 0.79 14.82
CA VAL A 262 37.09 1.22 13.43
C VAL A 262 35.70 1.72 13.08
N GLN A 263 35.67 2.78 12.27
CA GLN A 263 34.46 3.37 11.73
C GLN A 263 34.43 3.17 10.21
N GLY A 264 33.26 3.10 9.65
CA GLY A 264 33.04 2.94 8.20
C GLY A 264 31.94 3.82 7.64
N TYR A 265 32.07 4.19 6.40
CA TYR A 265 31.05 4.97 5.66
C TYR A 265 31.14 4.72 4.15
N ALA A 266 30.07 5.02 3.44
CA ALA A 266 30.05 5.11 1.99
C ALA A 266 30.29 6.56 1.54
N THR A 267 31.04 6.75 0.44
CA THR A 267 31.27 8.08 -0.12
C THR A 267 31.31 8.02 -1.64
N VAL A 268 30.89 9.09 -2.27
CA VAL A 268 30.94 9.28 -3.72
C VAL A 268 31.75 10.53 -4.03
N GLN A 269 32.83 10.35 -4.78
CA GLN A 269 33.54 11.48 -5.39
C GLN A 269 32.93 11.73 -6.78
N HIS A 270 32.31 12.89 -6.93
CA HIS A 270 31.70 13.28 -8.18
C HIS A 270 32.09 14.71 -8.54
N GLN A 271 32.80 14.86 -9.67
CA GLN A 271 33.55 16.06 -10.01
C GLN A 271 34.50 16.46 -8.87
N ASN A 272 34.40 17.68 -8.33
CA ASN A 272 35.22 18.18 -7.22
C ASN A 272 34.56 18.04 -5.85
N ASN A 273 33.42 17.35 -5.75
CA ASN A 273 32.65 17.21 -4.54
C ASN A 273 32.71 15.80 -3.97
N TRP A 274 32.66 15.71 -2.65
CA TRP A 274 32.51 14.47 -1.90
C TRP A 274 31.16 14.45 -1.23
N PHE A 275 30.40 13.38 -1.48
CA PHE A 275 29.11 13.09 -0.84
C PHE A 275 29.33 11.93 0.10
N ASN A 276 29.04 12.11 1.38
CA ASN A 276 29.33 11.11 2.43
C ASN A 276 28.04 10.64 3.08
N SER A 277 27.96 9.35 3.40
CA SER A 277 26.98 8.83 4.34
C SER A 277 27.35 9.22 5.78
N GLU A 278 26.52 8.87 6.73
CA GLU A 278 26.87 8.91 8.14
C GLU A 278 28.07 7.99 8.41
N LEU A 279 28.95 8.45 9.30
CA LEU A 279 30.10 7.66 9.79
C LEU A 279 29.64 6.77 10.92
N LEU A 280 29.69 5.46 10.73
CA LEU A 280 29.15 4.46 11.66
C LEU A 280 30.26 3.58 12.27
N THR A 281 29.99 3.10 13.48
CA THR A 281 30.75 2.01 14.14
C THR A 281 29.82 0.78 14.22
N PRO A 282 29.75 -0.07 13.18
CA PRO A 282 28.73 -1.12 13.08
C PRO A 282 28.87 -2.22 14.14
N GLY A 283 30.08 -2.47 14.65
CA GLY A 283 30.34 -3.59 15.57
C GLY A 283 30.17 -4.95 14.89
N SER A 284 29.62 -5.93 15.61
CA SER A 284 29.45 -7.30 15.14
C SER A 284 28.26 -7.51 14.22
N GLU A 285 27.40 -6.52 14.06
CA GLU A 285 26.21 -6.60 13.20
C GLU A 285 26.47 -5.93 11.86
N TRP A 286 25.92 -6.52 10.77
CA TRP A 286 25.94 -5.90 9.48
C TRP A 286 24.97 -4.73 9.42
N THR A 287 25.48 -3.55 9.09
CA THR A 287 24.71 -2.30 9.01
C THR A 287 24.80 -1.72 7.63
N ARG A 288 23.67 -1.31 7.05
CA ARG A 288 23.64 -0.68 5.73
C ARG A 288 23.99 0.79 5.85
N VAL A 289 24.96 1.23 5.03
CA VAL A 289 25.31 2.64 4.81
C VAL A 289 24.79 3.07 3.44
N ALA A 290 24.38 4.33 3.31
CA ALA A 290 23.91 4.86 2.04
C ALA A 290 24.21 6.34 1.90
N VAL A 291 24.53 6.77 0.66
CA VAL A 291 24.74 8.17 0.29
C VAL A 291 24.12 8.45 -1.07
N SER A 292 23.42 9.57 -1.18
CA SER A 292 22.76 10.01 -2.41
C SER A 292 23.43 11.24 -2.99
N PHE A 293 23.45 11.35 -4.31
CA PHE A 293 23.98 12.51 -5.05
C PHE A 293 23.20 12.70 -6.35
N THR A 294 23.29 13.90 -6.93
CA THR A 294 22.74 14.17 -8.26
C THR A 294 23.88 14.24 -9.26
N ALA A 295 23.77 13.50 -10.34
CA ALA A 295 24.80 13.43 -11.38
C ALA A 295 24.90 14.76 -12.15
N ALA A 296 26.07 15.39 -12.10
CA ALA A 296 26.42 16.57 -12.87
C ALA A 296 27.41 16.24 -14.03
N SER A 297 27.88 15.00 -14.10
CA SER A 297 28.66 14.40 -15.20
C SER A 297 28.34 12.93 -15.33
N THR A 298 28.84 12.27 -16.35
CA THR A 298 28.59 10.85 -16.63
C THR A 298 29.39 9.88 -15.76
N SER A 299 30.33 10.36 -14.92
CA SER A 299 31.22 9.51 -14.14
C SER A 299 31.33 9.92 -12.69
N ALA A 300 31.50 8.93 -11.81
CA ALA A 300 31.78 9.12 -10.38
C ALA A 300 32.71 8.00 -9.87
N THR A 301 33.40 8.26 -8.75
CA THR A 301 34.14 7.25 -8.00
C THR A 301 33.32 6.91 -6.74
N LEU A 302 32.98 5.64 -6.63
CA LEU A 302 32.15 5.05 -5.57
C LEU A 302 33.06 4.39 -4.55
N CYS A 303 32.99 4.74 -3.28
CA CYS A 303 33.94 4.28 -2.27
C CYS A 303 33.25 3.78 -1.00
N PHE A 304 33.85 2.76 -0.37
CA PHE A 304 33.65 2.44 1.04
C PHE A 304 34.97 2.68 1.78
N VAL A 305 34.91 3.43 2.86
CA VAL A 305 36.08 3.96 3.56
C VAL A 305 36.07 3.48 5.00
N THR A 306 37.27 3.13 5.52
CA THR A 306 37.46 2.81 6.93
C THR A 306 38.43 3.80 7.60
N MET A 307 38.10 4.20 8.83
CA MET A 307 38.90 5.07 9.69
C MET A 307 39.11 4.43 11.06
N GLY A 308 40.17 4.86 11.80
CA GLY A 308 40.51 4.29 13.09
C GLY A 308 41.36 3.02 12.95
N THR A 309 41.39 2.14 13.95
CA THR A 309 42.21 0.93 13.98
C THR A 309 41.36 -0.31 14.20
N GLY A 310 41.48 -1.30 13.33
CA GLY A 310 40.70 -2.55 13.38
C GLY A 310 40.36 -3.06 12.00
N THR A 311 39.27 -3.81 11.89
CA THR A 311 38.83 -4.44 10.64
C THR A 311 37.43 -4.00 10.25
N LEU A 312 37.26 -3.58 9.02
CA LEU A 312 35.96 -3.34 8.37
C LEU A 312 35.77 -4.36 7.27
N TRP A 313 34.58 -4.96 7.23
CA TRP A 313 34.12 -5.79 6.09
C TRP A 313 33.04 -5.01 5.35
N VAL A 314 33.06 -5.14 4.01
CA VAL A 314 32.08 -4.55 3.11
C VAL A 314 31.50 -5.63 2.22
N ASP A 315 30.19 -5.63 2.06
CA ASP A 315 29.48 -6.57 1.22
C ASP A 315 28.22 -5.95 0.61
N CYS A 316 27.68 -6.56 -0.45
CA CYS A 316 26.40 -6.20 -1.06
C CYS A 316 26.25 -4.70 -1.36
N ALA A 317 27.20 -4.18 -2.14
CA ALA A 317 27.16 -2.81 -2.66
C ALA A 317 26.06 -2.64 -3.71
N GLN A 318 25.39 -1.50 -3.75
CA GLN A 318 24.37 -1.16 -4.75
C GLN A 318 24.47 0.29 -5.16
N LEU A 319 24.51 0.52 -6.48
CA LEU A 319 24.26 1.82 -7.09
C LEU A 319 22.93 1.76 -7.81
N GLU A 320 22.03 2.66 -7.49
CA GLU A 320 20.69 2.69 -8.05
C GLU A 320 20.23 4.11 -8.38
N VAL A 321 19.28 4.23 -9.30
CA VAL A 321 18.61 5.50 -9.58
C VAL A 321 17.62 5.82 -8.46
N GLY A 322 17.71 7.03 -7.93
CA GLY A 322 16.86 7.53 -6.85
C GLY A 322 17.65 8.17 -5.72
N SER A 323 16.97 8.84 -4.80
CA SER A 323 17.56 9.55 -3.66
C SER A 323 17.45 8.79 -2.33
N VAL A 324 16.95 7.55 -2.34
CA VAL A 324 16.75 6.69 -1.17
C VAL A 324 17.16 5.27 -1.52
N PRO A 325 17.90 4.56 -0.65
CA PRO A 325 18.26 3.18 -0.89
C PRO A 325 17.02 2.27 -0.88
N ASN A 326 16.94 1.41 -1.89
CA ASN A 326 15.90 0.38 -2.03
C ASN A 326 16.42 -1.00 -1.55
N ARG A 327 15.64 -2.07 -1.70
CA ARG A 327 16.11 -3.43 -1.45
C ARG A 327 17.34 -3.76 -2.29
N TYR A 328 18.20 -4.63 -1.77
CA TYR A 328 19.40 -5.06 -2.49
C TYR A 328 19.05 -6.10 -3.55
N ASN A 329 19.28 -5.77 -4.84
CA ASN A 329 19.09 -6.71 -5.95
C ASN A 329 20.24 -7.72 -6.00
N LEU A 330 19.92 -8.99 -5.92
CA LEU A 330 20.86 -10.12 -5.93
C LEU A 330 21.41 -10.46 -7.33
N LEU A 331 20.74 -9.99 -8.39
CA LEU A 331 21.12 -10.31 -9.77
C LEU A 331 22.23 -9.39 -10.28
N ARG A 332 23.28 -9.97 -10.83
CA ARG A 332 24.31 -9.24 -11.55
C ARG A 332 23.82 -8.91 -12.95
N ASN A 333 24.21 -7.73 -13.45
CA ASN A 333 23.86 -7.27 -14.79
C ASN A 333 22.35 -7.45 -15.09
N CYS A 334 21.56 -6.98 -14.17
CA CYS A 334 20.10 -7.16 -14.18
C CYS A 334 19.38 -6.29 -15.23
N ASP A 335 20.07 -5.29 -15.79
CA ASP A 335 19.64 -4.38 -16.87
C ASP A 335 20.31 -4.73 -18.22
N PHE A 336 20.99 -5.85 -18.31
CA PHE A 336 21.69 -6.35 -19.49
C PHE A 336 22.67 -5.36 -20.15
N SER A 337 23.14 -4.36 -19.41
CA SER A 337 24.07 -3.33 -19.89
C SER A 337 25.44 -3.88 -20.31
N LEU A 338 25.82 -5.02 -19.73
CA LEU A 338 27.07 -5.73 -20.08
C LEU A 338 26.73 -6.97 -20.91
N ASN A 339 27.33 -7.08 -22.09
CA ASN A 339 27.15 -8.27 -22.92
C ASN A 339 28.49 -8.79 -23.49
N SER A 340 28.50 -10.08 -23.76
CA SER A 340 29.59 -10.77 -24.40
C SER A 340 29.04 -11.83 -25.37
N SER A 341 29.34 -11.70 -26.66
CA SER A 341 28.91 -12.69 -27.66
C SER A 341 27.40 -12.90 -27.78
N GLY A 342 26.60 -11.86 -27.63
CA GLY A 342 25.14 -11.90 -27.80
C GLY A 342 24.34 -12.38 -26.57
N VAL A 343 25.01 -12.78 -25.51
CA VAL A 343 24.38 -13.16 -24.22
C VAL A 343 24.78 -12.15 -23.15
N PRO A 344 23.89 -11.74 -22.25
CA PRO A 344 24.27 -10.85 -21.17
C PRO A 344 25.35 -11.45 -20.28
N THR A 345 26.38 -10.68 -19.98
CA THR A 345 27.46 -11.11 -19.08
C THR A 345 26.89 -11.55 -17.74
N PHE A 346 27.39 -12.64 -17.15
CA PHE A 346 26.90 -13.31 -15.93
C PHE A 346 25.59 -14.12 -16.08
N TRP A 347 24.97 -14.13 -17.26
CA TRP A 347 23.84 -14.97 -17.55
C TRP A 347 24.22 -16.17 -18.37
N THR A 348 23.58 -17.28 -18.13
CA THR A 348 23.78 -18.53 -18.88
C THR A 348 22.63 -18.71 -19.87
N ALA A 349 22.96 -18.99 -21.11
CA ALA A 349 21.99 -19.25 -22.16
C ALA A 349 21.43 -20.69 -22.06
N ASN A 350 20.14 -20.85 -22.31
CA ASN A 350 19.48 -22.12 -22.49
C ASN A 350 18.68 -22.08 -23.81
N GLY A 351 19.03 -22.89 -24.77
CA GLY A 351 18.41 -22.92 -26.10
C GLY A 351 18.50 -21.62 -26.91
N VAL A 352 19.35 -20.67 -26.50
CA VAL A 352 19.55 -19.38 -27.19
C VAL A 352 20.34 -19.57 -28.45
N ASN A 353 19.83 -19.03 -29.58
CA ASN A 353 20.51 -19.01 -30.89
C ASN A 353 21.13 -17.60 -31.11
N THR A 354 22.40 -17.43 -30.84
CA THR A 354 23.09 -16.13 -30.92
C THR A 354 23.18 -15.53 -32.34
N SER A 355 22.71 -16.22 -33.37
CA SER A 355 22.56 -15.64 -34.72
C SER A 355 21.25 -14.82 -34.86
N GLU A 356 20.30 -15.00 -33.98
CA GLU A 356 18.98 -14.32 -33.98
C GLU A 356 18.71 -13.63 -32.66
N ASP A 357 18.94 -14.33 -31.54
CA ASP A 357 18.77 -13.82 -30.19
C ASP A 357 19.95 -12.89 -29.82
N ALA A 358 19.67 -11.70 -29.33
CA ALA A 358 20.74 -10.73 -29.08
C ALA A 358 20.34 -9.67 -28.04
N ILE A 359 21.33 -8.96 -27.51
CA ILE A 359 21.12 -7.68 -26.83
C ILE A 359 20.76 -6.62 -27.88
N VAL A 360 19.64 -5.99 -27.73
CA VAL A 360 19.15 -4.91 -28.59
C VAL A 360 19.29 -3.58 -27.86
N THR A 361 19.77 -2.55 -28.58
CA THR A 361 20.07 -1.22 -28.02
C THR A 361 19.35 -0.08 -28.76
N ASP A 362 18.50 -0.41 -29.73
CA ASP A 362 17.73 0.60 -30.48
C ASP A 362 16.71 1.33 -29.60
N ALA A 363 16.36 2.55 -29.99
CA ALA A 363 15.40 3.35 -29.24
C ALA A 363 14.00 2.73 -29.32
N ASP A 364 13.40 2.47 -28.18
CA ASP A 364 11.99 2.13 -28.03
C ASP A 364 11.30 3.22 -27.19
N ALA A 365 10.43 4.02 -27.79
CA ALA A 365 9.77 5.15 -27.15
C ALA A 365 8.88 4.73 -25.94
N LEU A 366 8.51 3.46 -25.87
CA LEU A 366 7.66 2.89 -24.80
C LEU A 366 8.49 2.16 -23.73
N HIS A 367 9.84 2.10 -23.91
CA HIS A 367 10.72 1.51 -22.91
C HIS A 367 10.68 2.31 -21.60
N PRO A 368 10.65 1.65 -20.43
CA PRO A 368 10.68 2.35 -19.15
C PRO A 368 11.90 3.27 -19.02
N THR A 369 11.66 4.56 -18.82
CA THR A 369 12.71 5.61 -18.85
C THR A 369 13.76 5.52 -17.72
N PHE A 370 13.51 4.68 -16.72
CA PHE A 370 14.45 4.44 -15.61
C PHE A 370 15.36 3.22 -15.84
N LEU A 371 15.15 2.45 -16.91
CA LEU A 371 16.03 1.37 -17.35
C LEU A 371 17.02 1.90 -18.39
N THR A 372 18.11 1.17 -18.58
CA THR A 372 19.05 1.41 -19.69
C THR A 372 18.41 0.94 -20.99
N ASN A 373 18.87 1.45 -22.15
CA ASN A 373 18.29 1.05 -23.43
C ASN A 373 18.69 -0.36 -23.89
N ASN A 374 19.42 -1.12 -23.06
CA ASN A 374 19.81 -2.48 -23.39
C ASN A 374 18.69 -3.44 -22.96
N ARG A 375 18.35 -4.38 -23.83
CA ARG A 375 17.36 -5.41 -23.53
C ARG A 375 17.73 -6.71 -24.21
N MET A 376 17.45 -7.84 -23.58
CA MET A 376 17.63 -9.17 -24.19
C MET A 376 16.42 -9.50 -25.04
N ARG A 377 16.63 -9.73 -26.35
CA ARG A 377 15.60 -10.21 -27.28
C ARG A 377 15.76 -11.69 -27.53
N LEU A 378 14.67 -12.45 -27.31
CA LEU A 378 14.58 -13.88 -27.63
C LEU A 378 13.52 -14.11 -28.70
N TYR A 379 13.90 -14.77 -29.80
CA TYR A 379 12.95 -15.21 -30.83
C TYR A 379 12.38 -16.58 -30.45
N GLY A 380 11.07 -16.72 -30.53
CA GLY A 380 10.37 -17.92 -30.14
C GLY A 380 10.54 -19.06 -31.14
N GLU A 381 10.71 -20.27 -30.59
CA GLU A 381 10.75 -21.54 -31.33
C GLU A 381 9.76 -22.51 -30.68
N PRO A 382 8.71 -22.97 -31.40
CA PRO A 382 7.61 -23.72 -30.80
C PRO A 382 7.98 -25.05 -30.13
N GLN A 383 9.16 -25.60 -30.43
CA GLN A 383 9.61 -26.88 -29.88
C GLN A 383 10.82 -26.73 -28.93
N THR A 384 11.31 -25.51 -28.71
CA THR A 384 12.54 -25.28 -27.95
C THR A 384 12.23 -24.65 -26.60
N ASN A 385 12.83 -25.19 -25.54
CA ASN A 385 12.86 -24.55 -24.23
C ASN A 385 13.97 -23.50 -24.28
N LYS A 386 13.57 -22.24 -24.44
CA LYS A 386 14.49 -21.10 -24.63
C LYS A 386 14.42 -20.15 -23.42
N GLY A 387 15.58 -19.62 -23.03
CA GLY A 387 15.66 -18.67 -21.93
C GLY A 387 17.10 -18.34 -21.53
N ILE A 388 17.22 -17.50 -20.52
CA ILE A 388 18.48 -17.21 -19.85
C ILE A 388 18.32 -17.38 -18.35
N TYR A 389 19.39 -17.75 -17.64
CA TYR A 389 19.32 -17.88 -16.19
C TYR A 389 20.60 -17.44 -15.50
N GLN A 390 20.50 -17.16 -14.21
CA GLN A 390 21.62 -16.89 -13.33
C GLN A 390 21.55 -17.77 -12.09
N ASP A 391 22.66 -18.44 -11.76
CA ASP A 391 22.82 -19.22 -10.54
C ASP A 391 23.48 -18.36 -9.46
N LEU A 392 22.86 -18.31 -8.29
CA LEU A 392 23.29 -17.56 -7.13
C LEU A 392 23.70 -18.52 -6.01
N PRO A 393 24.93 -18.42 -5.46
CA PRO A 393 25.44 -19.30 -4.41
C PRO A 393 24.90 -18.88 -3.02
N LEU A 394 23.59 -18.83 -2.88
CA LEU A 394 22.89 -18.41 -1.65
C LEU A 394 22.31 -19.61 -0.93
N SER A 395 22.57 -19.71 0.39
CA SER A 395 21.99 -20.72 1.25
C SER A 395 20.92 -20.12 2.16
N GLY A 396 19.92 -20.92 2.49
CA GLY A 396 18.86 -20.51 3.41
C GLY A 396 17.92 -21.65 3.78
N SER A 397 16.81 -21.29 4.37
CA SER A 397 15.84 -22.20 4.96
C SER A 397 14.55 -22.27 4.17
N GLN A 398 13.82 -23.37 4.30
CA GLN A 398 12.44 -23.46 3.85
C GLN A 398 11.62 -22.31 4.48
N GLY A 399 10.76 -21.68 3.67
CA GLY A 399 9.94 -20.55 4.10
C GLY A 399 10.60 -19.18 3.98
N ASP A 400 11.89 -19.08 3.57
CA ASP A 400 12.48 -17.79 3.18
C ASP A 400 11.67 -17.17 2.04
N VAL A 401 11.40 -15.86 2.13
CA VAL A 401 10.63 -15.14 1.13
C VAL A 401 11.55 -14.30 0.27
N TYR A 402 11.47 -14.49 -1.02
CA TYR A 402 12.11 -13.67 -2.04
C TYR A 402 11.07 -12.93 -2.85
N VAL A 403 11.45 -11.80 -3.41
CA VAL A 403 10.65 -11.11 -4.41
C VAL A 403 11.41 -11.16 -5.72
N ALA A 404 10.79 -11.76 -6.72
CA ALA A 404 11.28 -11.81 -8.09
C ALA A 404 10.45 -10.88 -8.96
N GLY A 405 11.04 -10.28 -9.99
CA GLY A 405 10.33 -9.44 -10.94
C GLY A 405 11.17 -9.10 -12.16
N GLY A 406 10.52 -8.49 -13.15
CA GLY A 406 11.18 -8.05 -14.37
C GLY A 406 10.23 -7.46 -15.38
N TRP A 407 10.78 -6.73 -16.33
CA TRP A 407 10.07 -6.14 -17.45
C TRP A 407 10.14 -7.03 -18.68
N ALA A 408 9.05 -7.14 -19.41
CA ALA A 408 9.03 -7.77 -20.72
C ALA A 408 8.05 -7.08 -21.67
N LYS A 409 8.34 -7.21 -22.98
CA LYS A 409 7.48 -6.76 -24.07
C LYS A 409 7.48 -7.83 -25.15
N GLY A 410 6.32 -8.25 -25.61
CA GLY A 410 6.27 -9.20 -26.71
C GLY A 410 4.91 -9.80 -26.96
N PHE A 411 4.85 -10.57 -28.05
CA PHE A 411 3.68 -11.31 -28.45
C PHE A 411 3.94 -12.81 -28.27
N SER A 412 3.28 -13.43 -27.32
CA SER A 412 3.26 -14.87 -27.21
C SER A 412 1.82 -15.34 -27.21
N ARG A 413 1.33 -15.95 -28.29
CA ARG A 413 0.01 -16.54 -28.33
C ARG A 413 0.06 -18.03 -28.09
N PRO A 414 -0.84 -18.63 -27.31
CA PRO A 414 -0.93 -20.05 -27.11
C PRO A 414 -1.05 -20.80 -28.43
N ILE A 415 -0.21 -21.77 -28.65
CA ILE A 415 -0.35 -22.77 -29.71
C ILE A 415 -0.81 -24.04 -29.03
N GLY A 416 -2.06 -24.11 -28.63
CA GLY A 416 -2.83 -25.31 -28.36
C GLY A 416 -2.31 -26.35 -27.37
N ASP A 417 -1.26 -26.06 -26.60
CA ASP A 417 -0.80 -26.95 -25.54
C ASP A 417 -0.17 -26.19 -24.36
N ASP A 418 -0.38 -26.69 -23.15
CA ASP A 418 -0.11 -26.09 -21.85
C ASP A 418 1.38 -26.00 -21.45
N LYS A 419 2.32 -26.13 -22.36
CA LYS A 419 3.75 -26.24 -22.06
C LYS A 419 4.57 -24.99 -22.42
N ARG A 420 3.92 -23.88 -22.64
CA ARG A 420 4.57 -22.61 -22.97
C ARG A 420 4.87 -21.83 -21.71
N HIS A 421 6.04 -21.22 -21.65
CA HIS A 421 6.39 -20.32 -20.58
C HIS A 421 6.83 -18.98 -21.16
N PHE A 422 6.20 -17.91 -20.71
CA PHE A 422 6.61 -16.52 -20.88
C PHE A 422 6.61 -15.91 -19.49
N GLY A 423 7.68 -16.10 -18.74
CA GLY A 423 7.68 -15.82 -17.32
C GLY A 423 9.06 -15.85 -16.65
N ILE A 424 9.03 -15.57 -15.36
CA ILE A 424 10.17 -15.70 -14.45
C ILE A 424 9.93 -16.93 -13.58
N ARG A 425 10.95 -17.78 -13.45
CA ARG A 425 10.92 -18.94 -12.57
C ARG A 425 12.12 -18.89 -11.63
N VAL A 426 11.85 -18.95 -10.34
CA VAL A 426 12.88 -19.03 -9.31
C VAL A 426 12.90 -20.46 -8.76
N ALA A 427 14.06 -21.11 -8.81
CA ALA A 427 14.24 -22.47 -8.32
C ALA A 427 15.31 -22.54 -7.24
N PHE A 428 15.09 -23.38 -6.26
CA PHE A 428 15.92 -23.53 -5.07
C PHE A 428 16.66 -24.87 -5.09
N LYS A 429 17.99 -24.86 -5.00
CA LYS A 429 18.83 -26.04 -5.02
C LYS A 429 18.84 -26.69 -3.65
N ASN A 430 18.20 -27.85 -3.53
CA ASN A 430 18.12 -28.59 -2.26
C ASN A 430 19.43 -29.29 -1.90
N GLY A 431 19.45 -29.94 -0.72
CA GLY A 431 20.63 -30.63 -0.21
C GLY A 431 21.13 -31.84 -1.06
N SER A 432 20.29 -32.37 -1.97
CA SER A 432 20.69 -33.41 -2.94
C SER A 432 21.26 -32.82 -4.23
N GLY A 433 21.24 -31.50 -4.40
CA GLY A 433 21.68 -30.80 -5.60
C GLY A 433 20.61 -30.63 -6.67
N ALA A 434 19.39 -31.13 -6.45
CA ALA A 434 18.27 -30.92 -7.34
C ALA A 434 17.64 -29.54 -7.12
N TYR A 435 17.06 -28.97 -8.20
CA TYR A 435 16.33 -27.71 -8.13
C TYR A 435 14.83 -27.99 -7.91
N GLU A 436 14.27 -27.37 -6.89
CA GLU A 436 12.83 -27.33 -6.62
C GLU A 436 12.29 -25.96 -7.01
N ASN A 437 11.24 -25.93 -7.82
CA ASN A 437 10.65 -24.68 -8.28
C ASN A 437 9.87 -24.02 -7.15
N GLY A 438 10.07 -22.72 -6.99
CA GLY A 438 9.13 -21.83 -6.35
C GLY A 438 7.99 -21.46 -7.30
N GLU A 439 7.29 -20.37 -6.99
CA GLU A 439 6.21 -19.87 -7.82
C GLU A 439 6.73 -19.33 -9.17
N ILE A 440 5.95 -19.51 -10.23
CA ILE A 440 6.23 -19.02 -11.58
C ILE A 440 5.44 -17.72 -11.78
N LEU A 441 6.14 -16.66 -12.20
CA LEU A 441 5.55 -15.35 -12.46
C LEU A 441 5.44 -15.15 -13.97
N ASN A 442 4.23 -15.20 -14.52
CA ASN A 442 4.00 -15.07 -15.95
C ASN A 442 3.68 -13.63 -16.34
N TRP A 443 4.29 -13.16 -17.44
CA TRP A 443 3.81 -11.97 -18.15
C TRP A 443 2.53 -12.30 -18.91
N ASN A 444 1.72 -11.26 -19.15
CA ASN A 444 0.50 -11.42 -19.93
C ASN A 444 0.83 -11.56 -21.42
N GLU A 445 0.45 -12.67 -22.01
CA GLU A 445 0.72 -13.01 -23.41
C GLU A 445 -0.04 -12.16 -24.45
N GLU A 446 -1.13 -11.53 -24.01
CA GLU A 446 -1.95 -10.67 -24.90
C GLU A 446 -1.47 -9.22 -24.94
N TRP A 447 -0.55 -8.83 -24.04
CA TRP A 447 -0.06 -7.46 -23.97
C TRP A 447 1.19 -7.28 -24.80
N THR A 448 1.11 -6.38 -25.72
CA THR A 448 2.13 -6.12 -26.73
C THR A 448 3.07 -4.97 -26.37
N ASP A 449 2.86 -4.37 -25.23
CA ASP A 449 3.65 -3.28 -24.65
C ASP A 449 4.46 -3.74 -23.44
N TRP A 450 5.36 -2.88 -22.97
CA TRP A 450 6.15 -3.15 -21.78
C TRP A 450 5.25 -3.39 -20.56
N GLN A 451 5.50 -4.46 -19.86
CA GLN A 451 4.80 -4.86 -18.65
C GLN A 451 5.77 -5.35 -17.59
N TYR A 452 5.50 -4.99 -16.35
CA TYR A 452 6.25 -5.46 -15.21
C TYR A 452 5.50 -6.58 -14.49
N VAL A 453 6.20 -7.70 -14.25
CA VAL A 453 5.71 -8.74 -13.35
C VAL A 453 6.58 -8.77 -12.11
N SER A 454 5.97 -8.96 -10.94
CA SER A 454 6.70 -9.29 -9.73
C SER A 454 5.80 -10.06 -8.76
N GLY A 455 6.42 -10.85 -7.90
CA GLY A 455 5.69 -11.62 -6.90
C GLY A 455 6.62 -12.16 -5.81
N ALA A 456 6.02 -12.49 -4.67
CA ALA A 456 6.71 -13.20 -3.60
C ALA A 456 6.89 -14.67 -4.00
N VAL A 457 8.11 -15.17 -3.82
CA VAL A 457 8.48 -16.57 -4.04
C VAL A 457 8.97 -17.14 -2.72
N ILE A 458 8.30 -18.15 -2.23
CA ILE A 458 8.63 -18.80 -0.96
C ILE A 458 9.53 -20.01 -1.25
N ALA A 459 10.64 -20.12 -0.54
CA ALA A 459 11.54 -21.26 -0.67
C ALA A 459 10.84 -22.56 -0.21
N PRO A 460 10.66 -23.55 -1.10
CA PRO A 460 9.93 -24.79 -0.79
C PRO A 460 10.74 -25.75 0.09
N CYS A 461 12.06 -25.56 0.17
CA CYS A 461 12.98 -26.41 0.91
C CYS A 461 14.12 -25.59 1.51
N ALA A 462 14.92 -26.17 2.40
CA ALA A 462 16.24 -25.67 2.72
C ALA A 462 17.16 -25.77 1.48
N TYR A 463 17.92 -24.74 1.18
CA TYR A 463 18.62 -24.62 -0.09
C TYR A 463 20.09 -24.17 0.06
N THR A 464 20.90 -24.49 -0.95
CA THR A 464 22.32 -24.13 -1.06
C THR A 464 22.62 -23.31 -2.32
N GLY A 465 21.60 -22.97 -3.10
CA GLY A 465 21.67 -22.14 -4.29
C GLY A 465 20.30 -21.73 -4.76
N ILE A 466 20.23 -20.63 -5.51
CA ILE A 466 19.02 -20.14 -6.16
C ILE A 466 19.30 -20.01 -7.64
N ARG A 467 18.38 -20.44 -8.50
CA ARG A 467 18.40 -20.18 -9.93
C ARG A 467 17.26 -19.25 -10.31
N PHE A 468 17.59 -18.12 -10.88
CA PHE A 468 16.64 -17.20 -11.47
C PHE A 468 16.60 -17.40 -12.98
N ASN A 469 15.45 -17.78 -13.52
CA ASN A 469 15.26 -18.01 -14.95
C ASN A 469 14.35 -16.95 -15.55
N VAL A 470 14.69 -16.51 -16.77
CA VAL A 470 13.81 -15.78 -17.68
C VAL A 470 13.46 -16.75 -18.80
N ASP A 471 12.23 -17.24 -18.80
CA ASP A 471 11.80 -18.32 -19.69
C ASP A 471 10.95 -17.76 -20.85
N TYR A 472 11.31 -18.14 -22.08
CA TYR A 472 10.54 -17.92 -23.31
C TYR A 472 10.37 -19.25 -24.05
N GLU A 473 9.89 -20.25 -23.33
CA GLU A 473 9.86 -21.64 -23.78
C GLU A 473 8.70 -21.90 -24.73
N LYS A 474 8.99 -22.56 -25.86
CA LYS A 474 8.01 -23.01 -26.88
C LYS A 474 7.10 -21.90 -27.41
N ASN A 475 7.57 -20.68 -27.41
CA ASN A 475 6.86 -19.52 -27.88
C ASN A 475 7.05 -19.27 -29.38
N VAL A 476 6.36 -18.28 -29.89
CA VAL A 476 6.47 -17.76 -31.29
C VAL A 476 6.75 -16.28 -31.25
N ASN A 477 7.09 -15.69 -32.40
CA ASN A 477 7.46 -14.27 -32.51
C ASN A 477 8.73 -13.96 -31.69
N TYR A 478 8.80 -12.82 -31.03
CA TYR A 478 9.90 -12.48 -30.13
C TYR A 478 9.39 -11.78 -28.88
N ALA A 479 10.21 -11.79 -27.86
CA ALA A 479 10.02 -10.98 -26.67
C ALA A 479 11.31 -10.29 -26.26
N ASP A 480 11.18 -9.07 -25.76
CA ASP A 480 12.23 -8.27 -25.15
C ASP A 480 12.10 -8.33 -23.63
N PHE A 481 13.23 -8.45 -22.95
CA PHE A 481 13.33 -8.56 -21.51
C PHE A 481 14.31 -7.53 -20.97
N ASP A 482 14.02 -6.92 -19.81
CA ASP A 482 14.90 -5.98 -19.14
C ASP A 482 14.56 -5.82 -17.66
N GLY A 483 15.47 -5.22 -16.88
CA GLY A 483 15.21 -4.81 -15.51
C GLY A 483 14.82 -5.95 -14.58
N MET A 484 15.55 -7.06 -14.60
CA MET A 484 15.31 -8.22 -13.75
C MET A 484 15.64 -7.92 -12.29
N THR A 485 14.79 -8.35 -11.37
CA THR A 485 14.98 -8.14 -9.93
C THR A 485 14.79 -9.43 -9.16
N LEU A 486 15.67 -9.64 -8.19
CA LEU A 486 15.54 -10.66 -7.16
C LEU A 486 16.10 -10.10 -5.86
N TYR A 487 15.34 -10.08 -4.81
CA TYR A 487 15.85 -9.72 -3.48
C TYR A 487 15.19 -10.56 -2.39
N LYS A 488 15.90 -10.75 -1.28
CA LYS A 488 15.30 -11.35 -0.08
C LYS A 488 14.42 -10.30 0.60
N GLU A 489 13.17 -10.64 0.88
CA GLU A 489 12.25 -9.71 1.53
C GLU A 489 12.55 -9.66 3.03
N GLU A 490 12.87 -8.49 3.54
CA GLU A 490 13.17 -8.25 4.95
C GLU A 490 11.97 -7.65 5.71
N PHE A 491 10.86 -7.42 5.03
CA PHE A 491 9.64 -6.79 5.54
C PHE A 491 9.87 -5.55 6.41
N GLY A 492 9.16 -4.45 6.09
CA GLY A 492 9.35 -3.17 6.77
C GLY A 492 8.92 -3.16 8.22
N ASN A 493 7.89 -3.94 8.55
CA ASN A 493 7.37 -4.10 9.89
C ASN A 493 7.11 -5.57 10.19
N THR A 494 7.47 -5.98 11.42
CA THR A 494 7.11 -7.29 11.98
C THR A 494 6.16 -7.08 13.14
N PHE A 495 5.06 -7.81 13.16
CA PHE A 495 4.02 -7.73 14.19
C PHE A 495 4.08 -8.94 15.08
N THR A 496 3.84 -8.75 16.37
CA THR A 496 3.55 -9.82 17.33
C THR A 496 2.16 -9.60 17.91
N TYR A 497 1.47 -10.70 18.14
CA TYR A 497 0.09 -10.70 18.62
C TYR A 497 0.00 -11.51 19.91
N ASP A 498 -1.01 -11.22 20.73
CA ASP A 498 -1.47 -12.10 21.78
C ASP A 498 -2.47 -13.15 21.24
N ASP A 499 -2.95 -14.03 22.10
CA ASP A 499 -3.90 -15.10 21.72
C ASP A 499 -5.27 -14.57 21.28
N ASP A 500 -5.60 -13.34 21.64
CA ASP A 500 -6.84 -12.66 21.25
C ASP A 500 -6.70 -11.86 19.92
N GLY A 501 -5.51 -11.85 19.34
CA GLY A 501 -5.22 -11.15 18.08
C GLY A 501 -4.87 -9.66 18.25
N ASN A 502 -4.62 -9.16 19.45
CA ASN A 502 -4.18 -7.80 19.65
C ASN A 502 -2.69 -7.65 19.32
N VAL A 503 -2.30 -6.55 18.70
CA VAL A 503 -0.91 -6.25 18.36
C VAL A 503 -0.13 -5.89 19.63
N THR A 504 0.74 -6.77 20.12
CA THR A 504 1.58 -6.55 21.31
C THR A 504 2.91 -5.89 21.01
N ALA A 505 3.44 -6.04 19.79
CA ALA A 505 4.61 -5.29 19.35
C ALA A 505 4.63 -5.08 17.83
N VAL A 506 5.26 -3.98 17.40
CA VAL A 506 5.61 -3.70 16.01
C VAL A 506 7.10 -3.39 15.98
N LYS A 507 7.86 -4.14 15.19
CA LYS A 507 9.30 -3.92 14.97
C LYS A 507 9.53 -3.43 13.55
N ASP A 508 10.27 -2.33 13.38
CA ASP A 508 10.70 -1.83 12.08
C ASP A 508 12.04 -2.44 11.62
N LEU A 509 12.51 -2.08 10.41
CA LEU A 509 13.78 -2.56 9.84
C LEU A 509 15.02 -2.16 10.67
N VAL A 510 14.96 -1.04 11.39
CA VAL A 510 16.06 -0.56 12.25
C VAL A 510 16.07 -1.29 13.60
N GLY A 511 15.08 -2.15 13.83
CA GLY A 511 14.95 -2.90 15.08
C GLY A 511 14.23 -2.15 16.19
N GLN A 512 13.73 -0.94 15.95
CA GLN A 512 12.95 -0.19 16.94
C GLN A 512 11.58 -0.84 17.11
N LYS A 513 11.15 -0.96 18.35
CA LYS A 513 9.89 -1.60 18.71
C LYS A 513 8.93 -0.61 19.35
N ALA A 514 7.69 -0.54 18.81
CA ALA A 514 6.55 -0.11 19.58
C ALA A 514 6.03 -1.31 20.37
N LYS A 515 5.55 -1.12 21.59
CA LYS A 515 4.98 -2.19 22.43
C LYS A 515 3.64 -1.76 22.97
N ALA A 516 2.71 -2.70 23.06
CA ALA A 516 1.38 -2.50 23.63
C ALA A 516 1.05 -3.63 24.60
N GLN A 517 0.25 -3.33 25.61
CA GLN A 517 -0.29 -4.32 26.53
C GLN A 517 -1.79 -4.10 26.65
N TYR A 518 -2.50 -5.21 26.78
CA TYR A 518 -3.96 -5.22 26.86
C TYR A 518 -4.41 -5.92 28.15
N ASP A 519 -5.62 -5.62 28.60
CA ASP A 519 -6.29 -6.35 29.67
C ASP A 519 -7.15 -7.52 29.12
N ASP A 520 -7.73 -8.31 30.00
CA ASP A 520 -8.57 -9.49 29.65
C ASP A 520 -9.85 -9.12 28.86
N TYR A 521 -10.10 -7.84 28.62
CA TYR A 521 -11.23 -7.32 27.83
C TYR A 521 -10.76 -6.69 26.50
N ASN A 522 -9.49 -6.89 26.13
CA ASN A 522 -8.87 -6.30 24.95
C ASN A 522 -8.83 -4.76 24.97
N ASN A 523 -8.72 -4.16 26.16
CA ASN A 523 -8.46 -2.73 26.29
C ASN A 523 -6.96 -2.47 26.31
N LEU A 524 -6.49 -1.50 25.54
CA LEU A 524 -5.10 -1.06 25.55
C LEU A 524 -4.77 -0.38 26.88
N ILE A 525 -3.93 -1.02 27.72
CA ILE A 525 -3.57 -0.49 29.05
C ILE A 525 -2.20 0.17 29.11
N SER A 526 -1.31 -0.13 28.17
CA SER A 526 -0.05 0.60 28.05
C SER A 526 0.49 0.61 26.62
N TYR A 527 1.25 1.66 26.30
CA TYR A 527 1.90 1.83 25.00
C TYR A 527 3.29 2.46 25.17
N VAL A 528 4.30 1.85 24.53
CA VAL A 528 5.68 2.32 24.43
C VAL A 528 5.96 2.73 23.00
N GLN A 529 6.41 3.97 22.78
CA GLN A 529 6.77 4.45 21.44
C GLN A 529 8.06 3.79 20.93
N PRO A 530 8.24 3.65 19.61
CA PRO A 530 9.47 3.11 19.02
C PRO A 530 10.73 3.83 19.54
N GLY A 531 11.78 3.05 19.83
CA GLY A 531 13.06 3.58 20.30
C GLY A 531 13.08 4.12 21.74
N ARG A 532 12.00 3.96 22.49
CA ARG A 532 11.96 4.35 23.92
C ARG A 532 12.14 3.15 24.84
N PRO A 533 12.78 3.33 26.02
CA PRO A 533 12.82 2.30 27.05
C PRO A 533 11.43 1.92 27.55
N ASP A 534 11.22 0.68 27.98
CA ASP A 534 9.94 0.16 28.48
C ASP A 534 9.39 0.92 29.71
N THR A 535 10.25 1.66 30.41
CA THR A 535 9.88 2.55 31.51
C THR A 535 9.22 3.86 31.06
N VAL A 536 9.42 4.26 29.79
CA VAL A 536 8.88 5.50 29.19
C VAL A 536 7.64 5.14 28.39
N LYS A 537 6.51 4.97 29.07
CA LYS A 537 5.25 4.50 28.49
C LYS A 537 4.06 5.38 28.82
N THR A 538 3.10 5.42 27.93
CA THR A 538 1.75 5.89 28.23
C THR A 538 0.98 4.77 28.92
N THR A 539 0.23 5.07 29.99
CA THR A 539 -0.67 4.12 30.63
C THR A 539 -2.11 4.57 30.55
N ILE A 540 -3.03 3.63 30.39
CA ILE A 540 -4.46 3.89 30.23
C ILE A 540 -5.21 3.04 31.27
N SER A 541 -6.16 3.66 31.97
CA SER A 541 -7.01 2.99 32.96
C SER A 541 -8.47 3.12 32.57
N TYR A 542 -9.19 2.00 32.67
CA TYR A 542 -10.63 1.87 32.37
C TYR A 542 -11.48 1.67 33.64
N GLY A 543 -10.85 1.81 34.81
CA GLY A 543 -11.48 1.56 36.10
C GLY A 543 -10.93 0.28 36.76
N SER A 544 -11.47 -0.05 37.94
CA SER A 544 -11.00 -1.17 38.75
C SER A 544 -11.88 -2.42 38.62
N SER A 545 -13.14 -2.25 38.30
CA SER A 545 -14.12 -3.35 38.18
C SER A 545 -14.22 -3.88 36.75
N ASP A 546 -14.55 -5.17 36.61
CA ASP A 546 -14.83 -5.79 35.30
C ASP A 546 -15.97 -5.08 34.55
N ALA A 547 -16.97 -4.57 35.26
CA ALA A 547 -18.06 -3.83 34.67
C ALA A 547 -17.60 -2.51 34.01
N GLU A 548 -16.62 -1.82 34.60
CA GLU A 548 -16.02 -0.61 34.03
C GLU A 548 -15.14 -0.96 32.84
N LYS A 549 -14.28 -1.96 32.94
CA LYS A 549 -13.39 -2.41 31.87
C LYS A 549 -14.16 -2.86 30.63
N LYS A 550 -15.27 -3.59 30.79
CA LYS A 550 -16.17 -4.02 29.71
C LYS A 550 -16.81 -2.86 28.93
N LYS A 551 -16.93 -1.69 29.52
CA LYS A 551 -17.43 -0.49 28.82
C LYS A 551 -16.41 0.08 27.83
N ARG A 552 -15.13 -0.28 27.95
CA ARG A 552 -14.02 0.19 27.11
C ARG A 552 -13.87 1.72 27.08
N LEU A 553 -14.22 2.41 28.16
CA LEU A 553 -14.15 3.86 28.29
C LEU A 553 -12.90 4.26 29.09
N PRO A 554 -11.91 4.93 28.50
CA PRO A 554 -10.68 5.29 29.20
C PRO A 554 -10.95 6.40 30.21
N LEU A 555 -10.87 6.07 31.50
CA LEU A 555 -11.07 7.03 32.59
C LEU A 555 -9.84 7.90 32.82
N ARG A 556 -8.66 7.39 32.52
CA ARG A 556 -7.39 8.09 32.77
C ARG A 556 -6.33 7.66 31.76
N VAL A 557 -5.60 8.64 31.26
CA VAL A 557 -4.41 8.45 30.40
C VAL A 557 -3.25 9.22 31.00
N ASP A 558 -2.17 8.53 31.39
CA ASP A 558 -0.93 9.14 31.87
C ASP A 558 0.13 9.07 30.78
N SER A 559 0.61 10.23 30.34
CA SER A 559 1.71 10.35 29.41
C SER A 559 3.08 10.22 30.16
N PRO A 560 4.12 9.67 29.51
CA PRO A 560 5.46 9.64 30.08
C PRO A 560 6.08 11.03 30.31
N THR A 561 5.48 12.09 29.76
CA THR A 561 5.89 13.49 29.97
C THR A 561 5.31 14.12 31.24
N GLY A 562 4.58 13.35 32.06
CA GLY A 562 3.94 13.85 33.27
C GLY A 562 2.56 14.51 33.04
N ILE A 563 2.03 14.43 31.83
CA ILE A 563 0.67 14.93 31.55
C ILE A 563 -0.33 13.82 31.80
N ARG A 564 -1.38 14.14 32.55
CA ARG A 564 -2.52 13.26 32.81
C ARG A 564 -3.80 13.82 32.21
N THR A 565 -4.51 12.99 31.46
CA THR A 565 -5.88 13.26 31.04
C THR A 565 -6.83 12.39 31.86
N ALA A 566 -7.85 13.01 32.46
CA ALA A 566 -8.91 12.28 33.20
C ALA A 566 -10.26 12.59 32.59
N ASN A 567 -11.05 11.53 32.41
CA ASN A 567 -12.33 11.59 31.71
C ASN A 567 -13.45 11.10 32.64
N THR A 568 -14.64 11.71 32.51
CA THR A 568 -15.87 11.19 33.11
C THR A 568 -16.94 11.01 32.05
N TYR A 569 -17.77 9.99 32.25
CA TYR A 569 -18.80 9.59 31.29
C TYR A 569 -20.16 9.54 31.97
N ASP A 570 -21.23 9.78 31.21
CA ASP A 570 -22.60 9.56 31.66
C ASP A 570 -22.97 8.07 31.63
N ALA A 571 -24.23 7.76 31.98
CA ALA A 571 -24.78 6.41 32.01
C ALA A 571 -24.82 5.74 30.62
N ASN A 572 -24.86 6.54 29.55
CA ASN A 572 -24.89 6.10 28.15
C ASN A 572 -23.48 5.87 27.58
N GLY A 573 -22.46 6.23 28.35
CA GLY A 573 -21.05 6.14 27.87
C GLY A 573 -20.55 7.38 27.14
N ASN A 574 -21.26 8.48 27.19
CA ASN A 574 -20.87 9.73 26.58
C ASN A 574 -19.87 10.48 27.47
N LEU A 575 -18.83 11.05 26.88
CA LEU A 575 -17.82 11.85 27.57
C LEU A 575 -18.44 13.18 28.04
N VAL A 576 -18.59 13.37 29.34
CA VAL A 576 -19.16 14.61 29.91
C VAL A 576 -18.11 15.59 30.41
N ARG A 577 -16.92 15.12 30.75
CA ARG A 577 -15.79 15.99 31.15
C ARG A 577 -14.47 15.36 30.77
N SER A 578 -13.57 16.18 30.26
CA SER A 578 -12.17 15.83 30.07
C SER A 578 -11.30 16.95 30.64
N TYR A 579 -10.41 16.63 31.57
CA TYR A 579 -9.48 17.60 32.10
C TYR A 579 -8.06 17.09 32.08
N VAL A 580 -7.13 18.01 31.78
CA VAL A 580 -5.70 17.75 31.63
C VAL A 580 -4.98 18.44 32.77
N ILE A 581 -4.16 17.68 33.48
CA ILE A 581 -3.37 18.15 34.60
C ILE A 581 -1.91 17.81 34.41
N ASP A 582 -1.02 18.63 34.97
CA ASP A 582 0.35 18.22 35.27
C ASP A 582 0.31 17.25 36.45
N SER A 583 0.79 16.02 36.26
CA SER A 583 0.76 15.00 37.29
C SER A 583 1.83 15.23 38.40
N MET A 584 2.79 16.15 38.19
CA MET A 584 3.85 16.45 39.15
C MET A 584 3.37 17.41 40.24
N ASP A 585 2.62 18.42 39.90
CA ASP A 585 2.14 19.46 40.83
C ASP A 585 0.61 19.56 40.94
N GLY A 586 -0.13 18.81 40.09
CA GLY A 586 -1.58 18.82 40.06
C GLY A 586 -2.20 20.03 39.37
N THR A 587 -1.40 20.88 38.73
CA THR A 587 -1.90 22.07 38.04
C THR A 587 -2.86 21.69 36.92
N CYS A 588 -4.10 22.24 36.93
CA CYS A 588 -5.05 22.03 35.85
C CYS A 588 -4.66 22.89 34.64
N MET A 589 -4.34 22.22 33.53
CA MET A 589 -3.95 22.86 32.26
C MET A 589 -5.14 23.13 31.37
N MET A 590 -6.13 22.23 31.38
CA MET A 590 -7.35 22.34 30.58
C MET A 590 -8.48 21.57 31.24
N ASP A 591 -9.69 22.17 31.26
CA ASP A 591 -10.91 21.54 31.76
C ASP A 591 -12.05 21.84 30.78
N SER A 592 -12.61 20.83 30.17
CA SER A 592 -13.69 20.95 29.21
C SER A 592 -14.87 20.06 29.58
N HIS A 593 -16.07 20.58 29.38
CA HIS A 593 -17.32 19.89 29.72
C HIS A 593 -18.23 19.82 28.50
N GLN A 594 -19.06 18.80 28.46
CA GLN A 594 -20.16 18.73 27.51
C GLN A 594 -21.37 18.04 28.11
N SER A 595 -22.57 18.45 27.68
CA SER A 595 -23.82 17.82 28.00
C SER A 595 -24.46 17.27 26.73
N TYR A 596 -25.35 16.34 26.91
CA TYR A 596 -26.03 15.67 25.81
C TYR A 596 -27.54 15.91 25.87
N THR A 597 -28.21 15.69 24.76
CA THR A 597 -29.66 15.67 24.65
C THR A 597 -30.28 14.59 25.55
N ALA A 598 -31.55 14.67 25.82
CA ALA A 598 -32.25 13.75 26.73
C ALA A 598 -32.17 12.28 26.27
N ASP A 599 -32.04 12.05 24.95
CA ASP A 599 -31.86 10.72 24.35
C ASP A 599 -30.40 10.25 24.38
N GLY A 600 -29.48 11.12 24.81
CA GLY A 600 -28.05 10.80 24.92
C GLY A 600 -27.26 10.75 23.59
N ASN A 601 -27.88 11.04 22.45
CA ASN A 601 -27.29 10.83 21.14
C ASN A 601 -26.53 12.06 20.61
N HIS A 602 -26.90 13.26 21.05
CA HIS A 602 -26.35 14.51 20.51
C HIS A 602 -25.75 15.38 21.62
N VAL A 603 -24.70 16.11 21.31
CA VAL A 603 -24.14 17.13 22.21
C VAL A 603 -25.11 18.28 22.27
N ALA A 604 -25.59 18.65 23.49
CA ALA A 604 -26.43 19.80 23.74
C ALA A 604 -25.63 21.05 24.09
N THR A 605 -24.53 20.90 24.86
CA THR A 605 -23.61 21.99 25.15
C THR A 605 -22.19 21.53 25.15
N LYS A 606 -21.25 22.44 24.77
CA LYS A 606 -19.81 22.24 24.90
C LYS A 606 -19.19 23.46 25.56
N THR A 607 -18.51 23.25 26.68
CA THR A 607 -17.82 24.30 27.45
C THR A 607 -16.33 24.12 27.31
N ASP A 608 -15.62 25.16 26.88
CA ASP A 608 -14.17 25.17 26.79
C ASP A 608 -13.50 25.41 28.14
N ALA A 609 -12.18 25.32 28.19
CA ALA A 609 -11.37 25.53 29.38
C ALA A 609 -11.47 26.95 29.98
N ARG A 610 -12.04 27.93 29.27
CA ARG A 610 -12.30 29.28 29.72
C ARG A 610 -13.73 29.47 30.20
N GLY A 611 -14.52 28.40 30.28
CA GLY A 611 -15.92 28.44 30.65
C GLY A 611 -16.84 29.02 29.57
N LYS A 612 -16.36 29.10 28.31
CA LYS A 612 -17.17 29.57 27.19
C LYS A 612 -18.02 28.42 26.67
N VAL A 613 -19.35 28.68 26.53
CA VAL A 613 -20.34 27.67 26.18
C VAL A 613 -20.84 27.86 24.76
N VAL A 614 -20.79 26.78 23.97
CA VAL A 614 -21.51 26.65 22.70
C VAL A 614 -22.71 25.75 22.96
N THR A 615 -23.91 26.16 22.50
CA THR A 615 -25.17 25.39 22.64
C THR A 615 -25.61 24.89 21.28
N TYR A 616 -26.07 23.63 21.22
CA TYR A 616 -26.58 22.95 20.04
C TYR A 616 -28.04 22.56 20.28
N GLU A 617 -28.91 22.89 19.34
CA GLU A 617 -30.30 22.45 19.32
C GLU A 617 -30.48 21.45 18.18
N THR A 618 -31.07 20.28 18.49
CA THR A 618 -31.21 19.17 17.52
C THR A 618 -32.68 18.73 17.49
N ASP A 619 -33.23 18.54 16.29
CA ASP A 619 -34.48 17.82 16.08
C ASP A 619 -34.22 16.33 16.33
N LEU A 620 -34.61 15.83 17.48
CA LEU A 620 -34.35 14.45 17.90
C LEU A 620 -35.10 13.40 17.06
N ALA A 621 -36.20 13.77 16.42
CA ALA A 621 -36.93 12.86 15.54
C ALA A 621 -36.20 12.64 14.22
N LYS A 622 -35.56 13.69 13.73
CA LYS A 622 -34.86 13.69 12.41
C LYS A 622 -33.37 13.57 12.50
N ASP A 623 -32.75 13.58 13.68
CA ASP A 623 -31.29 13.65 13.87
C ASP A 623 -30.64 14.83 13.13
N THR A 624 -31.27 15.99 13.11
CA THR A 624 -30.78 17.15 12.40
C THR A 624 -30.50 18.31 13.35
N LEU A 625 -29.30 18.92 13.21
CA LEU A 625 -28.91 20.11 13.98
C LEU A 625 -29.72 21.31 13.51
N THR A 626 -30.55 21.88 14.34
CA THR A 626 -31.43 23.01 13.97
C THR A 626 -30.84 24.37 14.30
N LYS A 627 -29.97 24.46 15.34
CA LYS A 627 -29.35 25.71 15.73
C LYS A 627 -28.06 25.50 16.50
N VAL A 628 -27.09 26.37 16.26
CA VAL A 628 -25.87 26.51 17.07
C VAL A 628 -25.79 27.93 17.61
N THR A 629 -25.58 28.09 18.92
CA THR A 629 -25.40 29.38 19.57
C THR A 629 -23.98 29.45 20.14
N ASP A 630 -23.24 30.47 19.77
CA ASP A 630 -21.88 30.72 20.23
C ASP A 630 -21.84 31.32 21.65
N PRO A 631 -20.68 31.42 22.31
CA PRO A 631 -20.57 31.98 23.65
C PRO A 631 -20.94 33.48 23.77
N ASN A 632 -21.09 34.17 22.68
CA ASN A 632 -21.50 35.60 22.65
C ASN A 632 -23.00 35.76 22.39
N GLY A 633 -23.73 34.63 22.27
CA GLY A 633 -25.16 34.60 21.98
C GLY A 633 -25.50 34.72 20.49
N GLN A 634 -24.52 34.71 19.60
CA GLN A 634 -24.77 34.68 18.17
C GLN A 634 -25.20 33.29 17.74
N SER A 635 -26.28 33.22 16.92
CA SER A 635 -26.86 31.94 16.54
C SER A 635 -26.86 31.74 15.03
N VAL A 636 -26.60 30.50 14.60
CA VAL A 636 -26.81 30.04 13.24
C VAL A 636 -27.94 29.00 13.28
N ASN A 637 -29.00 29.24 12.49
CA ASN A 637 -30.11 28.30 12.33
C ASN A 637 -29.95 27.52 11.02
N TYR A 638 -30.39 26.27 11.01
CA TYR A 638 -30.30 25.36 9.88
C TYR A 638 -31.71 24.85 9.51
N SER A 639 -31.98 24.73 8.22
CA SER A 639 -33.15 24.07 7.67
C SER A 639 -32.75 22.96 6.72
N TYR A 640 -33.60 21.95 6.62
CA TYR A 640 -33.31 20.74 5.87
C TYR A 640 -34.47 20.36 4.94
N ASP A 641 -34.18 19.64 3.87
CA ASP A 641 -35.16 18.94 3.07
C ASP A 641 -35.47 17.55 3.64
N SER A 642 -36.33 16.80 2.95
CA SER A 642 -36.70 15.43 3.30
C SER A 642 -35.57 14.41 3.25
N ARG A 643 -34.48 14.71 2.53
CA ARG A 643 -33.23 13.93 2.50
C ARG A 643 -32.23 14.36 3.56
N ARG A 644 -32.63 15.23 4.48
CA ARG A 644 -31.77 15.80 5.52
C ARG A 644 -30.55 16.58 4.98
N ARG A 645 -30.66 17.12 3.76
CA ARG A 645 -29.67 18.05 3.21
C ARG A 645 -29.99 19.47 3.64
N VAL A 646 -28.99 20.27 3.98
CA VAL A 646 -29.17 21.66 4.42
C VAL A 646 -29.75 22.49 3.28
N THR A 647 -30.97 23.04 3.44
CA THR A 647 -31.59 23.93 2.47
C THR A 647 -31.37 25.39 2.78
N SER A 648 -31.14 25.74 4.05
CA SER A 648 -30.70 27.10 4.39
C SER A 648 -29.91 27.14 5.71
N THR A 649 -29.04 28.15 5.80
CA THR A 649 -28.45 28.61 7.05
C THR A 649 -28.76 30.08 7.23
N SER A 650 -29.06 30.52 8.47
CA SER A 650 -29.30 31.93 8.76
C SER A 650 -28.68 32.36 10.09
N ALA A 651 -28.10 33.55 10.10
CA ALA A 651 -27.59 34.19 11.30
C ALA A 651 -28.02 35.66 11.35
N THR A 652 -28.26 36.18 12.58
CA THR A 652 -28.59 37.59 12.77
C THR A 652 -27.43 38.28 13.51
N ALA A 653 -26.90 39.33 12.91
CA ALA A 653 -25.84 40.17 13.48
C ALA A 653 -26.14 41.64 13.15
N ASP A 654 -25.94 42.56 14.10
CA ASP A 654 -26.14 43.99 13.92
C ASP A 654 -27.52 44.38 13.35
N GLY A 655 -28.57 43.65 13.79
CA GLY A 655 -29.94 43.85 13.35
C GLY A 655 -30.24 43.42 11.89
N LYS A 656 -29.26 42.78 11.23
CA LYS A 656 -29.44 42.20 9.89
C LYS A 656 -29.43 40.69 9.93
N THR A 657 -30.23 40.06 9.07
CA THR A 657 -30.26 38.62 8.89
C THR A 657 -29.47 38.26 7.65
N TYR A 658 -28.44 37.45 7.81
CA TYR A 658 -27.65 36.86 6.74
C TYR A 658 -28.15 35.45 6.50
N LYS A 659 -28.56 35.15 5.27
CA LYS A 659 -29.13 33.85 4.92
C LYS A 659 -28.40 33.28 3.71
N ASN A 660 -27.96 32.03 3.82
CA ASN A 660 -27.57 31.22 2.67
C ASN A 660 -28.67 30.22 2.34
N THR A 661 -29.00 30.07 1.08
CA THR A 661 -29.96 29.09 0.59
C THR A 661 -29.24 28.13 -0.37
N TYR A 662 -29.51 26.84 -0.21
CA TYR A 662 -28.87 25.79 -0.98
C TYR A 662 -29.92 25.07 -1.80
N THR A 663 -29.65 24.84 -3.07
CA THR A 663 -30.46 23.96 -3.93
C THR A 663 -29.62 22.82 -4.45
N TYR A 664 -30.28 21.71 -4.74
CA TYR A 664 -29.62 20.50 -5.17
C TYR A 664 -30.20 20.02 -6.51
N ASN A 665 -29.38 19.40 -7.30
CA ASN A 665 -29.77 18.58 -8.43
C ASN A 665 -29.36 17.15 -8.10
N ASN A 666 -30.34 16.30 -7.78
CA ASN A 666 -30.10 15.03 -7.11
C ASN A 666 -29.27 15.25 -5.82
N ASP A 667 -28.18 14.52 -5.63
CA ASP A 667 -27.32 14.66 -4.47
C ASP A 667 -26.21 15.70 -4.62
N ARG A 668 -26.16 16.43 -5.75
CA ARG A 668 -25.17 17.46 -6.03
C ARG A 668 -25.69 18.85 -5.73
N LEU A 669 -24.89 19.65 -5.03
CA LEU A 669 -25.20 21.05 -4.75
C LEU A 669 -25.29 21.82 -6.08
N LYS A 670 -26.48 22.41 -6.37
CA LYS A 670 -26.70 23.17 -7.62
C LYS A 670 -26.43 24.65 -7.46
N THR A 671 -26.99 25.28 -6.41
CA THR A 671 -26.78 26.69 -6.17
C THR A 671 -26.53 26.99 -4.70
N VAL A 672 -25.77 28.02 -4.44
CA VAL A 672 -25.68 28.70 -3.14
C VAL A 672 -26.05 30.16 -3.36
N SER A 673 -27.12 30.62 -2.75
CA SER A 673 -27.55 32.01 -2.78
C SER A 673 -27.33 32.67 -1.44
N HIS A 674 -26.74 33.83 -1.43
CA HIS A 674 -26.50 34.65 -0.25
C HIS A 674 -27.44 35.86 -0.24
N ASN A 675 -28.15 36.10 0.87
CA ASN A 675 -29.08 37.19 1.05
C ASN A 675 -28.74 37.98 2.32
N THR A 676 -28.83 39.28 2.24
CA THR A 676 -28.77 40.20 3.40
C THR A 676 -30.08 41.01 3.47
N THR A 677 -30.92 40.75 4.46
CA THR A 677 -32.14 41.52 4.76
C THR A 677 -33.24 41.55 3.67
N SER A 678 -33.13 40.82 2.59
CA SER A 678 -34.16 40.74 1.53
C SER A 678 -34.40 39.30 1.07
N ASP A 679 -35.53 39.05 0.41
CA ASP A 679 -35.84 37.75 -0.21
C ASP A 679 -35.16 37.58 -1.57
N THR A 680 -34.61 38.69 -2.14
CA THR A 680 -33.84 38.63 -3.37
C THR A 680 -32.38 38.34 -3.05
N PRO A 681 -31.74 37.34 -3.67
CA PRO A 681 -30.33 37.05 -3.46
C PRO A 681 -29.42 38.22 -3.84
N ASP A 682 -28.49 38.58 -2.93
CA ASP A 682 -27.43 39.54 -3.22
C ASP A 682 -26.41 38.94 -4.19
N VAL A 683 -26.10 37.63 -4.01
CA VAL A 683 -25.19 36.87 -4.83
C VAL A 683 -25.69 35.42 -4.92
N THR A 684 -25.60 34.84 -6.12
CA THR A 684 -25.86 33.41 -6.33
C THR A 684 -24.69 32.78 -7.07
N TYR A 685 -24.17 31.69 -6.53
CA TYR A 685 -23.21 30.80 -7.16
C TYR A 685 -23.92 29.60 -7.71
N THR A 686 -23.64 29.26 -8.96
CA THR A 686 -24.15 28.06 -9.63
C THR A 686 -22.99 27.12 -9.87
N PHE A 687 -23.21 25.84 -9.58
CA PHE A 687 -22.23 24.78 -9.75
C PHE A 687 -22.65 23.89 -10.91
N ASP A 688 -21.78 23.76 -11.87
CA ASP A 688 -21.84 22.78 -12.93
C ASP A 688 -20.74 21.74 -12.67
N TYR A 689 -21.06 20.49 -12.90
CA TYR A 689 -20.16 19.38 -12.63
C TYR A 689 -19.74 18.73 -13.93
N ASP A 690 -18.47 18.49 -14.09
CA ASP A 690 -17.96 17.71 -15.21
C ASP A 690 -18.57 16.31 -15.20
N ARG A 691 -18.82 15.80 -16.38
CA ARG A 691 -19.49 14.51 -16.59
C ARG A 691 -18.59 13.36 -16.26
#